data_2532bf94f77da8d6f53252c9ae993480
#
_entry.id   2532bf94f77da8d6f53252c9ae993480
#
_cell.length_a   1.000
_cell.length_b   1.000
_cell.length_c   1.000
_cell.angle_alpha   90.00
_cell.angle_beta   90.00
_cell.angle_gamma   90.00
#
_symmetry.space_group_name_H-M   'P 1'
#
loop_
_entity.id
_entity.type
_entity.pdbx_description
1 polymer ?
#
loop_
_entity_poly.entity_id
_entity_poly.type
_entity_poly.pdbx_seq_one_letter_code
_entity_poly.pdbx_strand_id
1 'polypeptide(L)'
;MRTFSKKKKLPRLLTLCGAVAVSALLGGCGQSGVPAESFDRSDYYTRGIGSYPGDPGEDFSPSLRPDYSTYRNIALLRSAYNSSSYDYNLTAQLVTDGVISDKQPQYLDLSTQNGDIARREREWMIDQGPYSRNAVTGEDAYFLFTLNNWKEKADKVQFRGSVAYDENKIKDGYEIVCEGSNDGNTWTELAALKGKGMPGKASKYKAHSDPNKNSWDPGTLPTRMLNETLTFDQPGEYAYYRMRLKMEGAAYWAFFEMNFYNQDKLIDLLPSKFFNSAWMSATTGEEWVYVDLGSQSEFDKVKLHWINKAIKGKIQVSDDAKQWVDIANLPGGDANLDEIKLKGKGRYVRVWMEQPANDGRYILSEIEVMGKGGLLAQPAAAPAATKDEIRLSGGNWKVQRASEVTASGEEISKPSFSPENWIVATVPGTVLSSYKNIGAIPNPNYADNLMQISESFFNSNFWYRDEFEVPEGFKQDRLFLNFDGINWKANVYLNGNKIGRIEGAFIRGVFDVTDRVVPGKNVVAVEIIKNEHIGAIKEKCEKNTDFNGGILGADNPTFHASIGWDWISTIRGRNIGIWDDVYLTSTGKVTIQDPFVQVVLPLPDTTSATLTPEVIVKNHDAAPVKGVLTGKIGDITFEQPVELAANEEKTVTFDPNSFSQLKVQNPRLWWPKGYGSPYLYDANFTFKVGDKVSDSEDFKVGIRQMTFNENNSILSLFINGRRFIGRGGNWGFGESNLNYRGREYDIAVAYHADMNFTMMRNWVGQIGDKELYEACDRHGIMIWQDFWLANPSDGPDPYDPEMFIANAEDYVKRFRNHASIGIY
;
A
#
# COMPACT_ATOMS: atom_id res chain seq x y z
N MET A 1 -23.89 44.17 -15.42
CA MET A 1 -23.74 45.46 -16.10
C MET A 1 -22.27 45.90 -16.03
N ARG A 2 -21.72 46.17 -17.18
CA ARG A 2 -20.38 46.71 -17.51
C ARG A 2 -19.24 45.71 -17.67
N THR A 3 -19.10 45.24 -18.89
CA THR A 3 -17.93 44.88 -19.67
C THR A 3 -16.82 45.91 -19.64
N PHE A 4 -15.57 45.48 -19.53
CA PHE A 4 -14.43 46.19 -20.12
C PHE A 4 -13.40 45.19 -20.69
N SER A 5 -13.42 45.12 -21.99
CA SER A 5 -12.34 44.64 -22.85
C SER A 5 -11.27 45.72 -22.97
N LYS A 6 -9.99 45.37 -22.86
CA LYS A 6 -8.92 46.04 -23.60
C LYS A 6 -7.66 45.19 -23.68
N LYS A 7 -7.38 44.69 -24.88
CA LYS A 7 -6.08 44.19 -25.32
C LYS A 7 -5.06 45.35 -25.29
N LYS A 8 -3.89 45.13 -24.72
CA LYS A 8 -2.69 45.90 -25.01
C LYS A 8 -1.55 44.99 -25.45
N LYS A 9 -1.08 45.22 -26.67
CA LYS A 9 0.16 44.68 -27.26
C LYS A 9 1.34 45.32 -26.55
N LEU A 10 2.36 44.53 -26.19
CA LEU A 10 3.69 45.02 -25.84
C LEU A 10 4.67 44.71 -26.98
N PRO A 11 5.65 45.57 -27.21
CA PRO A 11 6.53 45.53 -28.38
C PRO A 11 7.71 44.55 -28.13
N ARG A 12 8.18 44.02 -29.26
CA ARG A 12 9.41 43.24 -29.35
C ARG A 12 10.63 44.15 -29.02
N LEU A 13 11.47 43.72 -28.08
CA LEU A 13 12.85 44.20 -28.01
C LEU A 13 13.78 43.00 -28.23
N LEU A 14 14.47 42.98 -29.33
CA LEU A 14 15.62 42.13 -29.57
C LEU A 14 16.77 42.61 -28.68
N THR A 15 17.41 41.72 -27.98
CA THR A 15 18.79 41.88 -27.53
C THR A 15 19.53 40.58 -27.73
N LEU A 16 20.47 40.60 -28.63
CA LEU A 16 21.51 39.61 -28.85
C LEU A 16 22.41 39.61 -27.62
N CYS A 17 22.60 38.45 -27.01
CA CYS A 17 23.85 37.99 -26.39
C CYS A 17 23.58 36.64 -25.68
N GLY A 18 24.30 35.63 -26.05
CA GLY A 18 24.33 34.34 -25.32
C GLY A 18 24.20 33.09 -26.12
N ALA A 19 24.75 33.06 -27.30
CA ALA A 19 24.85 31.81 -28.09
C ALA A 19 26.21 31.15 -27.86
N VAL A 20 26.43 30.55 -26.68
CA VAL A 20 27.58 29.60 -26.48
C VAL A 20 27.30 28.49 -25.45
N ALA A 21 26.17 28.43 -24.83
CA ALA A 21 25.95 27.41 -23.77
C ALA A 21 24.80 26.44 -24.03
N VAL A 22 24.22 26.38 -25.23
CA VAL A 22 23.08 25.50 -25.53
C VAL A 22 23.42 24.36 -26.50
N SER A 23 24.64 24.34 -27.04
CA SER A 23 25.06 23.33 -28.04
C SER A 23 25.59 22.03 -27.44
N ALA A 24 25.69 21.92 -26.13
CA ALA A 24 26.13 20.68 -25.44
C ALA A 24 24.99 19.85 -24.83
N LEU A 25 23.74 20.34 -24.87
CA LEU A 25 22.57 19.63 -24.30
C LEU A 25 21.59 19.10 -25.35
N LEU A 26 21.85 19.30 -26.63
CA LEU A 26 21.03 18.76 -27.73
C LEU A 26 21.72 17.64 -28.53
N GLY A 27 22.87 17.16 -28.08
CA GLY A 27 23.58 16.03 -28.68
C GLY A 27 23.25 14.68 -28.08
N GLY A 28 22.35 14.61 -27.09
CA GLY A 28 22.04 13.37 -26.36
C GLY A 28 20.77 12.63 -26.77
N CYS A 29 19.99 13.13 -27.71
CA CYS A 29 18.75 12.46 -28.15
C CYS A 29 18.94 11.56 -29.39
N GLY A 30 20.09 10.93 -29.55
CA GLY A 30 20.39 10.10 -30.72
C GLY A 30 21.09 8.80 -30.42
N GLN A 31 21.22 8.36 -29.16
CA GLN A 31 21.68 7.01 -28.87
C GLN A 31 20.54 6.21 -28.25
N SER A 32 19.79 5.56 -29.16
CA SER A 32 18.97 4.39 -28.87
C SER A 32 19.85 3.34 -28.21
N GLY A 33 19.54 2.95 -26.99
CA GLY A 33 20.11 1.75 -26.41
C GLY A 33 21.12 1.94 -25.29
N VAL A 34 20.95 2.98 -24.45
CA VAL A 34 21.56 2.91 -23.12
C VAL A 34 20.75 1.90 -22.33
N PRO A 35 21.33 0.75 -21.96
CA PRO A 35 20.65 -0.27 -21.20
C PRO A 35 20.16 0.29 -19.85
N ALA A 36 19.05 -0.25 -19.32
CA ALA A 36 18.55 0.16 -18.00
C ALA A 36 19.61 -0.03 -16.89
N GLU A 37 20.56 -0.95 -17.09
CA GLU A 37 21.69 -1.18 -16.18
C GLU A 37 22.74 -0.07 -16.17
N SER A 38 22.74 0.83 -17.15
CA SER A 38 23.61 2.02 -17.13
C SER A 38 22.97 3.18 -16.34
N PHE A 39 21.89 2.90 -15.60
CA PHE A 39 21.34 3.87 -14.66
C PHE A 39 22.43 4.21 -13.63
N ASP A 40 22.98 5.38 -13.78
CA ASP A 40 24.04 5.88 -12.90
C ASP A 40 23.40 6.34 -11.58
N ARG A 41 23.75 5.70 -10.49
CA ARG A 41 23.37 6.07 -9.12
C ARG A 41 24.25 7.19 -8.59
N SER A 42 24.41 8.22 -9.42
CA SER A 42 25.21 9.41 -9.13
C SER A 42 24.43 10.42 -8.29
N ASP A 43 24.93 11.67 -8.25
CA ASP A 43 24.34 12.79 -7.50
C ASP A 43 22.89 13.14 -7.91
N TYR A 44 22.42 12.62 -9.03
CA TYR A 44 21.05 12.85 -9.51
C TYR A 44 20.10 11.68 -9.24
N TYR A 45 20.53 10.68 -8.49
CA TYR A 45 19.70 9.55 -8.14
C TYR A 45 18.51 9.97 -7.27
N THR A 46 17.32 9.53 -7.66
CA THR A 46 16.07 9.73 -6.90
C THR A 46 15.28 8.44 -6.85
N ARG A 47 14.49 8.26 -5.77
CA ARG A 47 13.53 7.17 -5.62
C ARG A 47 12.11 7.71 -5.72
N GLY A 48 11.16 6.84 -6.08
CA GLY A 48 9.75 7.20 -6.21
C GLY A 48 9.51 8.31 -7.23
N ILE A 49 8.57 9.18 -6.93
CA ILE A 49 8.29 10.39 -7.72
C ILE A 49 9.14 11.58 -7.29
N GLY A 50 10.01 11.37 -6.30
CA GLY A 50 10.67 12.42 -5.56
C GLY A 50 11.47 13.39 -6.42
N SER A 51 11.42 14.65 -6.02
CA SER A 51 12.34 15.70 -6.47
C SER A 51 13.63 15.71 -5.64
N TYR A 52 13.73 14.86 -4.64
CA TYR A 52 14.83 14.79 -3.69
C TYR A 52 15.79 13.68 -4.07
N PRO A 53 17.10 13.94 -4.08
CA PRO A 53 18.06 12.90 -4.34
C PRO A 53 18.15 11.93 -3.15
N GLY A 54 17.88 10.65 -3.39
CA GLY A 54 18.09 9.58 -2.42
C GLY A 54 19.56 9.28 -2.19
N ASP A 55 19.86 8.41 -1.22
CA ASP A 55 21.17 7.85 -1.01
C ASP A 55 21.26 6.48 -1.71
N PRO A 56 22.18 6.28 -2.66
CA PRO A 56 22.38 4.98 -3.30
C PRO A 56 22.69 3.85 -2.30
N GLY A 57 23.28 4.17 -1.15
CA GLY A 57 23.56 3.22 -0.08
C GLY A 57 22.30 2.72 0.67
N GLU A 58 21.21 3.44 0.56
CA GLU A 58 19.91 3.10 1.15
C GLU A 58 18.94 2.46 0.13
N ASP A 59 19.37 2.30 -1.14
CA ASP A 59 18.57 1.69 -2.19
C ASP A 59 18.91 0.21 -2.35
N PHE A 60 18.00 -0.63 -1.91
CA PHE A 60 18.10 -2.08 -2.00
C PHE A 60 17.35 -2.67 -3.19
N SER A 61 16.98 -1.85 -4.18
CA SER A 61 16.39 -2.33 -5.42
C SER A 61 17.41 -3.08 -6.27
N PRO A 62 16.99 -4.13 -7.01
CA PRO A 62 17.87 -4.84 -7.92
C PRO A 62 18.29 -3.95 -9.10
N SER A 63 19.50 -4.16 -9.61
CA SER A 63 19.91 -3.61 -10.89
C SER A 63 19.41 -4.47 -12.04
N LEU A 64 19.02 -3.84 -13.16
CA LEU A 64 18.53 -4.53 -14.34
C LEU A 64 19.59 -4.52 -15.43
N ARG A 65 19.92 -5.68 -16.01
CA ARG A 65 20.94 -5.84 -17.07
C ARG A 65 20.40 -6.63 -18.25
N PRO A 66 20.60 -6.17 -19.49
CA PRO A 66 20.25 -6.96 -20.68
C PRO A 66 21.15 -8.20 -20.77
N ASP A 67 20.53 -9.33 -21.12
CA ASP A 67 21.24 -10.58 -21.34
C ASP A 67 21.17 -10.99 -22.84
N TYR A 68 22.23 -10.75 -23.59
CA TYR A 68 22.38 -11.13 -25.00
C TYR A 68 22.94 -12.53 -25.17
N SER A 69 23.26 -13.25 -24.11
CA SER A 69 23.86 -14.59 -24.18
C SER A 69 22.80 -15.70 -24.26
N THR A 70 21.72 -15.57 -23.49
CA THR A 70 20.72 -16.63 -23.28
C THR A 70 19.48 -16.40 -24.15
N TYR A 71 19.12 -17.43 -24.92
CA TYR A 71 17.85 -17.46 -25.67
C TYR A 71 16.72 -17.91 -24.73
N ARG A 72 15.70 -17.05 -24.53
CA ARG A 72 14.62 -17.28 -23.57
C ARG A 72 13.36 -16.46 -23.93
N ASN A 73 12.30 -16.61 -23.16
CA ASN A 73 11.18 -15.66 -23.17
C ASN A 73 11.63 -14.34 -22.55
N ILE A 74 11.88 -13.32 -23.38
CA ILE A 74 12.35 -11.99 -22.96
C ILE A 74 11.19 -11.05 -22.59
N ALA A 75 9.94 -11.46 -22.78
CA ALA A 75 8.74 -10.75 -22.32
C ALA A 75 8.35 -11.12 -20.88
N LEU A 76 8.85 -12.24 -20.36
CA LEU A 76 8.49 -12.71 -19.01
C LEU A 76 8.84 -11.66 -17.95
N LEU A 77 7.85 -11.31 -17.12
CA LEU A 77 7.98 -10.30 -16.06
C LEU A 77 8.48 -8.96 -16.60
N ARG A 78 7.90 -8.53 -17.73
CA ARG A 78 8.14 -7.20 -18.31
C ARG A 78 6.86 -6.38 -18.29
N SER A 79 7.01 -5.06 -18.15
CA SER A 79 5.87 -4.13 -18.16
C SER A 79 5.08 -4.26 -19.46
N ALA A 80 3.78 -4.41 -19.36
CA ALA A 80 2.89 -4.43 -20.50
C ALA A 80 1.82 -3.33 -20.39
N TYR A 81 1.32 -2.90 -21.54
CA TYR A 81 0.39 -1.80 -21.68
C TYR A 81 -0.72 -2.18 -22.66
N ASN A 82 -1.93 -1.66 -22.44
CA ASN A 82 -3.10 -1.93 -23.30
C ASN A 82 -3.78 -0.65 -23.76
N SER A 83 -4.52 -0.75 -24.86
CA SER A 83 -5.44 0.32 -25.33
C SER A 83 -6.61 0.52 -24.38
N SER A 84 -7.15 -0.58 -23.87
CA SER A 84 -8.24 -0.62 -22.90
C SER A 84 -8.19 -1.91 -22.10
N SER A 85 -8.82 -1.94 -20.92
CA SER A 85 -9.09 -3.16 -20.17
C SER A 85 -10.53 -3.21 -19.74
N TYR A 86 -11.07 -4.43 -19.56
CA TYR A 86 -12.44 -4.61 -19.10
C TYR A 86 -12.69 -3.96 -17.74
N ASP A 87 -11.76 -4.18 -16.81
CA ASP A 87 -11.71 -3.53 -15.50
C ASP A 87 -10.27 -3.42 -15.01
N TYR A 88 -10.08 -2.95 -13.79
CA TYR A 88 -8.76 -2.78 -13.17
C TYR A 88 -8.11 -4.10 -12.69
N ASN A 89 -8.73 -5.27 -12.97
CA ASN A 89 -8.16 -6.57 -12.66
C ASN A 89 -7.62 -7.29 -13.89
N LEU A 90 -8.32 -7.20 -15.02
CA LEU A 90 -7.96 -7.89 -16.27
C LEU A 90 -7.10 -6.98 -17.16
N THR A 91 -5.97 -6.50 -16.61
CA THR A 91 -5.07 -5.52 -17.22
C THR A 91 -3.91 -6.16 -17.98
N ALA A 92 -3.17 -5.36 -18.74
CA ALA A 92 -2.04 -5.82 -19.54
C ALA A 92 -0.92 -6.50 -18.73
N GLN A 93 -0.73 -6.14 -17.46
CA GLN A 93 0.27 -6.79 -16.60
C GLN A 93 0.19 -8.33 -16.67
N LEU A 94 -1.01 -8.87 -16.77
CA LEU A 94 -1.27 -10.30 -16.68
C LEU A 94 -0.87 -11.10 -17.93
N VAL A 95 -0.43 -10.45 -19.01
CA VAL A 95 0.03 -11.16 -20.21
C VAL A 95 1.54 -11.45 -20.20
N THR A 96 2.23 -11.11 -19.12
CA THR A 96 3.69 -11.34 -18.97
C THR A 96 4.07 -11.89 -17.61
N ASP A 97 3.09 -12.32 -16.83
CA ASP A 97 3.33 -12.82 -15.45
C ASP A 97 3.83 -14.28 -15.40
N GLY A 98 3.84 -14.97 -16.54
CA GLY A 98 4.29 -16.36 -16.69
C GLY A 98 3.22 -17.40 -16.34
N VAL A 99 1.99 -16.98 -16.08
CA VAL A 99 0.86 -17.86 -15.74
C VAL A 99 -0.05 -18.01 -16.96
N ILE A 100 -0.05 -19.19 -17.58
CA ILE A 100 -0.93 -19.48 -18.72
C ILE A 100 -2.27 -20.01 -18.20
N SER A 101 -3.35 -19.32 -18.53
CA SER A 101 -4.72 -19.72 -18.23
C SER A 101 -5.48 -20.05 -19.51
N ASP A 102 -6.27 -21.12 -19.47
CA ASP A 102 -7.26 -21.49 -20.48
C ASP A 102 -8.71 -21.24 -20.03
N LYS A 103 -8.88 -20.76 -18.80
CA LYS A 103 -10.19 -20.53 -18.17
C LYS A 103 -10.71 -19.13 -18.52
N GLN A 104 -12.00 -19.08 -18.83
CA GLN A 104 -12.71 -17.81 -18.94
C GLN A 104 -12.60 -17.01 -17.62
N PRO A 105 -12.27 -15.71 -17.67
CA PRO A 105 -12.27 -14.87 -16.49
C PRO A 105 -13.63 -14.82 -15.78
N GLN A 106 -13.59 -14.77 -14.46
CA GLN A 106 -14.76 -14.50 -13.64
C GLN A 106 -14.90 -12.98 -13.47
N TYR A 107 -16.08 -12.45 -13.70
CA TYR A 107 -16.36 -11.03 -13.51
C TYR A 107 -17.85 -10.78 -13.29
N LEU A 108 -18.16 -9.66 -12.63
CA LEU A 108 -19.50 -9.21 -12.34
C LEU A 108 -19.97 -8.20 -13.40
N ASP A 109 -21.16 -8.40 -13.95
CA ASP A 109 -21.91 -7.34 -14.63
C ASP A 109 -23.12 -6.92 -13.78
N LEU A 110 -23.40 -5.64 -13.79
CA LEU A 110 -24.57 -5.07 -13.15
C LEU A 110 -25.37 -4.29 -14.19
N SER A 111 -26.65 -4.61 -14.29
CA SER A 111 -27.56 -3.94 -15.22
C SER A 111 -28.88 -3.60 -14.57
N THR A 112 -29.67 -2.77 -15.28
CA THR A 112 -31.03 -2.37 -14.92
C THR A 112 -31.95 -2.53 -16.14
N GLN A 113 -33.23 -2.32 -16.01
CA GLN A 113 -34.14 -2.29 -17.15
C GLN A 113 -33.76 -1.21 -18.21
N ASN A 114 -32.91 -0.24 -17.87
CA ASN A 114 -32.46 0.83 -18.76
C ASN A 114 -31.12 0.51 -19.46
N GLY A 115 -30.55 -0.66 -19.20
CA GLY A 115 -29.26 -1.10 -19.74
C GLY A 115 -28.20 -1.34 -18.67
N ASP A 116 -26.99 -1.56 -19.14
CA ASP A 116 -25.83 -1.87 -18.27
C ASP A 116 -25.40 -0.65 -17.47
N ILE A 117 -25.06 -0.89 -16.21
CA ILE A 117 -24.37 0.09 -15.37
C ILE A 117 -22.91 0.16 -15.82
N ALA A 118 -22.40 1.37 -15.98
CA ALA A 118 -21.03 1.59 -16.41
C ALA A 118 -20.06 0.80 -15.52
N ARG A 119 -19.05 0.19 -16.14
CA ARG A 119 -18.06 -0.67 -15.50
C ARG A 119 -17.53 -0.10 -14.17
N ARG A 120 -17.16 1.17 -14.15
CA ARG A 120 -16.63 1.90 -13.00
C ARG A 120 -17.66 2.24 -11.91
N GLU A 121 -18.95 1.98 -12.16
CA GLU A 121 -20.05 2.27 -11.22
C GLU A 121 -20.64 0.99 -10.63
N ARG A 122 -20.24 -0.21 -11.12
CA ARG A 122 -20.81 -1.50 -10.69
C ARG A 122 -20.63 -1.75 -9.22
N GLU A 123 -19.48 -1.36 -8.71
CA GLU A 123 -19.07 -1.69 -7.35
C GLU A 123 -19.78 -0.83 -6.29
N TRP A 124 -20.37 0.28 -6.68
CA TRP A 124 -20.97 1.26 -5.75
C TRP A 124 -22.07 0.74 -4.83
N MET A 125 -22.62 -0.43 -5.13
CA MET A 125 -23.62 -1.07 -4.26
C MET A 125 -23.08 -2.24 -3.45
N ILE A 126 -21.80 -2.61 -3.65
CA ILE A 126 -21.18 -3.79 -3.04
C ILE A 126 -19.83 -3.48 -2.41
N ASP A 127 -19.45 -2.20 -2.35
CA ASP A 127 -18.13 -1.74 -1.93
C ASP A 127 -18.02 -1.47 -0.41
N GLN A 128 -19.10 -1.73 0.34
CA GLN A 128 -19.25 -1.47 1.76
C GLN A 128 -19.09 0.01 2.15
N GLY A 129 -19.15 0.91 1.17
CA GLY A 129 -19.00 2.35 1.34
C GLY A 129 -20.34 3.06 1.64
N PRO A 130 -20.36 3.97 2.63
CA PRO A 130 -21.61 4.64 3.02
C PRO A 130 -22.11 5.69 2.04
N TYR A 131 -21.29 6.11 1.08
CA TYR A 131 -21.56 7.29 0.22
C TYR A 131 -21.78 6.96 -1.25
N SER A 132 -21.34 5.78 -1.69
CA SER A 132 -21.55 5.32 -3.05
C SER A 132 -22.98 4.85 -3.26
N ARG A 133 -23.52 5.01 -4.47
CA ARG A 133 -24.87 4.54 -4.80
C ARG A 133 -25.04 4.33 -6.29
N ASN A 134 -25.91 3.37 -6.64
CA ASN A 134 -26.54 3.29 -7.95
C ASN A 134 -28.02 3.62 -7.83
N ALA A 135 -28.57 4.27 -8.84
CA ALA A 135 -29.97 4.62 -8.87
C ALA A 135 -30.63 4.13 -10.16
N VAL A 136 -31.87 3.71 -10.03
CA VAL A 136 -32.74 3.30 -11.14
C VAL A 136 -34.07 4.01 -11.05
N THR A 137 -34.59 4.44 -12.20
CA THR A 137 -35.84 5.24 -12.28
C THR A 137 -37.05 4.36 -12.56
N GLY A 138 -38.21 4.74 -12.00
CA GLY A 138 -39.50 4.15 -12.31
C GLY A 138 -40.24 3.46 -11.18
N GLU A 139 -41.50 3.13 -11.46
CA GLU A 139 -42.42 2.47 -10.53
C GLU A 139 -42.26 0.95 -10.52
N ASP A 140 -41.67 0.40 -11.57
CA ASP A 140 -41.29 -1.01 -11.73
C ASP A 140 -39.88 -1.06 -12.27
N ALA A 141 -38.93 -1.37 -11.38
CA ALA A 141 -37.54 -1.28 -11.66
C ALA A 141 -36.77 -2.54 -11.16
N TYR A 142 -35.57 -2.77 -11.65
CA TYR A 142 -34.71 -3.82 -11.11
C TYR A 142 -33.22 -3.49 -11.21
N PHE A 143 -32.45 -4.14 -10.34
CA PHE A 143 -31.03 -4.35 -10.49
C PHE A 143 -30.78 -5.82 -10.75
N LEU A 144 -29.92 -6.12 -11.74
CA LEU A 144 -29.55 -7.46 -12.14
C LEU A 144 -28.03 -7.64 -11.99
N PHE A 145 -27.64 -8.56 -11.13
CA PHE A 145 -26.28 -9.02 -10.95
C PHE A 145 -26.07 -10.25 -11.83
N THR A 146 -25.13 -10.18 -12.75
CA THR A 146 -24.75 -11.31 -13.63
C THR A 146 -23.35 -11.77 -13.23
N LEU A 147 -23.26 -12.99 -12.73
CA LEU A 147 -22.01 -13.64 -12.33
C LEU A 147 -21.46 -14.40 -13.53
N ASN A 148 -20.60 -13.74 -14.32
CA ASN A 148 -20.07 -14.32 -15.55
C ASN A 148 -19.04 -15.41 -15.22
N ASN A 149 -19.29 -16.62 -15.70
CA ASN A 149 -18.45 -17.81 -15.58
C ASN A 149 -18.34 -18.39 -14.15
N TRP A 150 -19.25 -18.02 -13.23
CA TRP A 150 -19.38 -18.70 -11.92
C TRP A 150 -20.81 -18.65 -11.39
N LYS A 151 -21.05 -19.32 -10.28
CA LYS A 151 -22.26 -19.27 -9.50
C LYS A 151 -21.91 -19.06 -8.05
N GLU A 152 -22.79 -18.42 -7.31
CA GLU A 152 -22.63 -18.23 -5.88
C GLU A 152 -23.87 -18.71 -5.13
N LYS A 153 -23.66 -19.25 -3.94
CA LYS A 153 -24.75 -19.65 -3.05
C LYS A 153 -24.98 -18.54 -2.02
N ALA A 154 -26.16 -17.93 -2.07
CA ALA A 154 -26.60 -16.99 -1.07
C ALA A 154 -27.80 -17.50 -0.29
N ASP A 155 -27.90 -17.14 0.99
CA ASP A 155 -29.03 -17.42 1.87
C ASP A 155 -29.77 -16.17 2.35
N LYS A 156 -29.20 -15.00 2.15
CA LYS A 156 -29.85 -13.71 2.42
C LYS A 156 -29.20 -12.56 1.62
N VAL A 157 -29.96 -11.47 1.47
CA VAL A 157 -29.47 -10.18 0.98
C VAL A 157 -29.80 -9.10 1.98
N GLN A 158 -28.83 -8.26 2.29
CA GLN A 158 -29.02 -7.04 3.08
C GLN A 158 -28.84 -5.85 2.18
N PHE A 159 -29.72 -4.86 2.28
CA PHE A 159 -29.61 -3.64 1.48
C PHE A 159 -29.93 -2.38 2.27
N ARG A 160 -29.20 -1.33 1.95
CA ARG A 160 -29.42 0.04 2.40
C ARG A 160 -29.66 0.92 1.19
N GLY A 161 -30.69 1.76 1.28
CA GLY A 161 -31.02 2.60 0.14
C GLY A 161 -32.10 3.61 0.46
N SER A 162 -32.70 4.15 -0.59
CA SER A 162 -33.82 5.06 -0.51
C SER A 162 -34.73 4.93 -1.72
N VAL A 163 -35.99 5.24 -1.53
CA VAL A 163 -36.94 5.48 -2.62
C VAL A 163 -37.41 6.93 -2.56
N ALA A 164 -37.32 7.63 -3.68
CA ALA A 164 -37.90 8.95 -3.88
C ALA A 164 -39.21 8.80 -4.65
N TYR A 165 -40.23 9.59 -4.29
CA TYR A 165 -41.58 9.38 -4.81
C TYR A 165 -42.38 10.68 -5.07
N ASP A 166 -43.35 10.61 -5.97
CA ASP A 166 -44.31 11.67 -6.24
C ASP A 166 -45.53 11.47 -5.34
N GLU A 167 -45.74 12.35 -4.36
CA GLU A 167 -46.84 12.29 -3.39
C GLU A 167 -48.25 12.25 -4.04
N ASN A 168 -48.39 12.78 -5.24
CA ASN A 168 -49.66 12.85 -5.95
C ASN A 168 -50.01 11.55 -6.70
N LYS A 169 -49.04 10.62 -6.82
CA LYS A 169 -49.20 9.38 -7.58
C LYS A 169 -49.23 8.12 -6.72
N ILE A 170 -48.98 8.25 -5.43
CA ILE A 170 -48.91 7.09 -4.54
C ILE A 170 -50.24 6.37 -4.48
N LYS A 171 -50.22 5.08 -4.70
CA LYS A 171 -51.23 4.12 -4.31
C LYS A 171 -50.68 3.15 -3.28
N ASP A 172 -51.58 2.49 -2.57
CA ASP A 172 -51.20 1.58 -1.48
C ASP A 172 -50.51 0.32 -2.00
N GLY A 173 -49.30 0.09 -1.56
CA GLY A 173 -48.55 -1.16 -1.72
C GLY A 173 -47.19 -1.03 -2.40
N TYR A 174 -46.30 -1.91 -1.98
CA TYR A 174 -44.99 -2.05 -2.57
C TYR A 174 -44.55 -3.51 -2.57
N GLU A 175 -43.64 -3.86 -3.48
CA GLU A 175 -42.94 -5.13 -3.54
C GLU A 175 -41.45 -4.90 -3.79
N ILE A 176 -40.59 -5.47 -2.91
CA ILE A 176 -39.17 -5.57 -3.10
C ILE A 176 -38.84 -7.06 -3.07
N VAL A 177 -38.43 -7.63 -4.20
CA VAL A 177 -38.28 -9.08 -4.39
C VAL A 177 -36.87 -9.41 -4.85
N CYS A 178 -36.23 -10.35 -4.16
CA CYS A 178 -34.97 -10.95 -4.61
C CYS A 178 -35.30 -12.26 -5.36
N GLU A 179 -34.72 -12.41 -6.53
CA GLU A 179 -34.88 -13.59 -7.39
C GLU A 179 -33.55 -14.14 -7.83
N GLY A 180 -33.45 -15.46 -8.02
CA GLY A 180 -32.27 -16.17 -8.55
C GLY A 180 -32.58 -16.87 -9.87
N SER A 181 -31.59 -16.97 -10.75
CA SER A 181 -31.66 -17.69 -12.01
C SER A 181 -30.32 -18.31 -12.41
N ASN A 182 -30.34 -19.35 -13.22
CA ASN A 182 -29.14 -19.94 -13.83
C ASN A 182 -29.09 -19.78 -15.36
N ASP A 183 -30.16 -19.26 -15.98
CA ASP A 183 -30.25 -19.09 -17.43
C ASP A 183 -30.63 -17.63 -17.81
N GLY A 184 -30.85 -16.75 -16.82
CA GLY A 184 -31.29 -15.37 -17.01
C GLY A 184 -32.75 -15.22 -17.47
N ASN A 185 -33.46 -16.34 -17.69
CA ASN A 185 -34.82 -16.37 -18.22
C ASN A 185 -35.83 -16.94 -17.22
N THR A 186 -35.47 -18.03 -16.56
CA THR A 186 -36.32 -18.70 -15.56
C THR A 186 -35.90 -18.21 -14.18
N TRP A 187 -36.82 -17.57 -13.47
CA TRP A 187 -36.57 -16.93 -12.20
C TRP A 187 -37.29 -17.62 -11.05
N THR A 188 -36.54 -17.80 -9.93
CA THR A 188 -37.07 -18.30 -8.67
C THR A 188 -37.14 -17.16 -7.68
N GLU A 189 -38.30 -16.86 -7.11
CA GLU A 189 -38.41 -15.89 -5.99
C GLU A 189 -37.70 -16.49 -4.77
N LEU A 190 -36.69 -15.79 -4.26
CA LEU A 190 -35.89 -16.21 -3.11
C LEU A 190 -36.45 -15.61 -1.82
N ALA A 191 -36.80 -14.33 -1.85
CA ALA A 191 -37.43 -13.61 -0.75
C ALA A 191 -38.18 -12.38 -1.23
N ALA A 192 -39.15 -11.94 -0.44
CA ALA A 192 -39.94 -10.77 -0.76
C ALA A 192 -40.27 -9.92 0.47
N LEU A 193 -40.13 -8.61 0.34
CA LEU A 193 -40.69 -7.63 1.27
C LEU A 193 -41.87 -6.96 0.59
N LYS A 194 -43.09 -7.33 1.01
CA LYS A 194 -44.36 -6.83 0.44
C LYS A 194 -45.16 -6.17 1.56
N GLY A 195 -45.77 -5.03 1.26
CA GLY A 195 -46.55 -4.31 2.27
C GLY A 195 -47.54 -3.33 1.68
N LYS A 196 -48.40 -2.80 2.56
CA LYS A 196 -49.32 -1.66 2.26
C LYS A 196 -48.60 -0.36 2.63
N GLY A 197 -48.90 0.71 1.90
CA GLY A 197 -48.24 1.99 2.08
C GLY A 197 -46.86 2.04 1.46
N MET A 198 -45.93 2.73 2.11
CA MET A 198 -44.57 2.95 1.61
C MET A 198 -43.55 2.17 2.41
N PRO A 199 -42.49 1.65 1.75
CA PRO A 199 -41.42 0.93 2.44
C PRO A 199 -40.54 1.88 3.29
N GLY A 200 -39.88 1.34 4.31
CA GLY A 200 -38.88 2.01 5.09
C GLY A 200 -39.35 3.18 5.97
N LYS A 201 -38.44 4.06 6.36
CA LYS A 201 -38.67 5.21 7.25
C LYS A 201 -38.62 6.53 6.50
N ALA A 202 -39.47 7.51 6.84
CA ALA A 202 -39.39 8.85 6.28
C ALA A 202 -38.03 9.48 6.50
N SER A 203 -37.41 9.97 5.44
CA SER A 203 -36.15 10.72 5.53
C SER A 203 -36.42 12.17 5.95
N LYS A 204 -35.59 12.74 6.78
CA LYS A 204 -35.58 14.18 7.05
C LYS A 204 -35.01 15.01 5.89
N TYR A 205 -34.34 14.37 4.95
CA TYR A 205 -33.79 14.98 3.75
C TYR A 205 -34.61 14.55 2.54
N LYS A 206 -34.82 15.48 1.62
CA LYS A 206 -35.46 15.17 0.34
C LYS A 206 -34.38 14.89 -0.70
N ALA A 207 -34.64 13.91 -1.57
CA ALA A 207 -33.72 13.61 -2.65
C ALA A 207 -33.97 14.56 -3.85
N HIS A 208 -32.93 14.81 -4.66
CA HIS A 208 -33.09 15.57 -5.91
C HIS A 208 -33.98 14.80 -6.90
N SER A 209 -34.75 15.52 -7.69
CA SER A 209 -35.59 14.92 -8.73
C SER A 209 -34.82 14.22 -9.84
N ASP A 210 -33.55 14.63 -10.05
CA ASP A 210 -32.60 13.97 -10.93
C ASP A 210 -31.69 13.10 -10.07
N PRO A 211 -31.71 11.75 -10.21
CA PRO A 211 -30.89 10.84 -9.40
C PRO A 211 -29.36 11.00 -9.63
N ASN A 212 -28.96 11.69 -10.72
CA ASN A 212 -27.55 11.95 -11.01
C ASN A 212 -27.03 13.24 -10.35
N LYS A 213 -27.90 14.02 -9.69
CA LYS A 213 -27.51 15.22 -8.97
C LYS A 213 -27.31 14.97 -7.48
N ASN A 214 -26.47 15.79 -6.88
CA ASN A 214 -26.16 15.69 -5.47
C ASN A 214 -27.40 15.96 -4.60
N SER A 215 -27.59 15.17 -3.54
CA SER A 215 -28.71 15.25 -2.59
C SER A 215 -28.80 16.56 -1.79
N TRP A 216 -27.84 17.46 -1.93
CA TRP A 216 -27.82 18.77 -1.27
C TRP A 216 -28.60 19.87 -2.01
N ASP A 217 -29.03 19.60 -3.23
CA ASP A 217 -29.87 20.55 -4.00
C ASP A 217 -31.32 20.40 -3.57
N PRO A 218 -31.97 21.46 -3.04
CA PRO A 218 -33.29 21.38 -2.43
C PRO A 218 -34.43 21.27 -3.44
N GLY A 219 -34.31 20.52 -4.47
CA GLY A 219 -35.30 20.43 -5.57
C GLY A 219 -36.41 19.46 -5.35
N THR A 220 -37.01 18.88 -4.53
CA THR A 220 -37.05 17.92 -4.18
C THR A 220 -38.18 16.93 -3.84
N LEU A 221 -37.89 15.66 -4.08
CA LEU A 221 -38.90 14.62 -3.88
C LEU A 221 -38.86 14.08 -2.45
N PRO A 222 -40.04 13.83 -1.82
CA PRO A 222 -40.11 13.07 -0.59
C PRO A 222 -39.36 11.75 -0.72
N THR A 223 -38.69 11.35 0.32
CA THR A 223 -37.79 10.18 0.30
C THR A 223 -38.07 9.29 1.52
N ARG A 224 -38.00 7.98 1.31
CA ARG A 224 -38.04 6.96 2.37
C ARG A 224 -36.72 6.23 2.38
N MET A 225 -36.14 6.05 3.56
CA MET A 225 -34.88 5.27 3.76
C MET A 225 -35.22 3.81 3.99
N LEU A 226 -34.48 2.96 3.31
CA LEU A 226 -34.54 1.50 3.38
C LEU A 226 -33.31 0.98 4.12
N ASN A 227 -33.51 0.01 4.98
CA ASN A 227 -32.43 -0.74 5.65
C ASN A 227 -33.02 -2.10 6.04
N GLU A 228 -32.94 -3.05 5.14
CA GLU A 228 -33.69 -4.28 5.22
C GLU A 228 -32.77 -5.50 4.99
N THR A 229 -33.15 -6.62 5.58
CA THR A 229 -32.51 -7.92 5.34
C THR A 229 -33.60 -8.90 4.89
N LEU A 230 -33.42 -9.51 3.73
CA LEU A 230 -34.27 -10.58 3.22
C LEU A 230 -33.56 -11.91 3.38
N THR A 231 -34.12 -12.80 4.19
CA THR A 231 -33.66 -14.21 4.29
C THR A 231 -34.36 -15.03 3.22
N PHE A 232 -33.61 -15.85 2.50
CA PHE A 232 -34.14 -16.62 1.37
C PHE A 232 -34.88 -17.84 1.81
N ASP A 233 -36.12 -18.01 1.31
CA ASP A 233 -36.93 -19.21 1.54
C ASP A 233 -36.34 -20.42 0.80
N GLN A 234 -35.64 -20.18 -0.32
CA GLN A 234 -35.03 -21.19 -1.16
C GLN A 234 -33.57 -20.82 -1.49
N PRO A 235 -32.64 -20.95 -0.53
CA PRO A 235 -31.22 -20.74 -0.80
C PRO A 235 -30.69 -21.67 -1.89
N GLY A 236 -29.92 -21.15 -2.83
CA GLY A 236 -29.36 -21.94 -3.93
C GLY A 236 -28.15 -21.26 -4.56
N GLU A 237 -27.51 -22.00 -5.47
CA GLU A 237 -26.41 -21.47 -6.29
C GLU A 237 -26.97 -20.90 -7.59
N TYR A 238 -26.79 -19.62 -7.80
CA TYR A 238 -27.27 -18.94 -8.99
C TYR A 238 -26.17 -18.17 -9.70
N ALA A 239 -26.29 -18.09 -11.03
CA ALA A 239 -25.45 -17.24 -11.87
C ALA A 239 -26.00 -15.83 -11.99
N TYR A 240 -27.27 -15.64 -11.67
CA TYR A 240 -27.96 -14.36 -11.76
C TYR A 240 -28.75 -14.10 -10.49
N TYR A 241 -28.63 -12.89 -9.93
CA TYR A 241 -29.48 -12.38 -8.86
C TYR A 241 -30.17 -11.09 -9.31
N ARG A 242 -31.49 -10.99 -9.10
CA ARG A 242 -32.28 -9.81 -9.49
C ARG A 242 -33.04 -9.26 -8.29
N MET A 243 -32.89 -7.95 -8.04
CA MET A 243 -33.72 -7.22 -7.10
C MET A 243 -34.78 -6.46 -7.88
N ARG A 244 -36.04 -6.91 -7.82
CA ARG A 244 -37.19 -6.20 -8.41
C ARG A 244 -37.78 -5.25 -7.39
N LEU A 245 -38.12 -4.03 -7.83
CA LEU A 245 -38.56 -2.89 -7.03
C LEU A 245 -39.82 -2.32 -7.66
N LYS A 246 -40.95 -2.51 -6.98
CA LYS A 246 -42.25 -2.07 -7.48
C LYS A 246 -42.99 -1.22 -6.45
N MET A 247 -43.32 0.00 -6.81
CA MET A 247 -44.13 0.90 -6.02
C MET A 247 -44.73 1.97 -6.94
N GLU A 248 -46.04 2.06 -7.03
CA GLU A 248 -46.70 3.11 -7.79
C GLU A 248 -46.39 4.48 -7.17
N GLY A 249 -46.04 5.46 -7.99
CA GLY A 249 -45.59 6.77 -7.56
C GLY A 249 -44.07 6.84 -7.25
N ALA A 250 -43.31 5.75 -7.31
CA ALA A 250 -41.86 5.81 -7.20
C ALA A 250 -41.26 6.57 -8.38
N ALA A 251 -40.45 7.56 -8.09
CA ALA A 251 -39.69 8.31 -9.09
C ALA A 251 -38.37 7.62 -9.40
N TYR A 252 -37.63 7.23 -8.35
CA TYR A 252 -36.43 6.42 -8.48
C TYR A 252 -36.08 5.70 -7.16
N TRP A 253 -35.26 4.65 -7.29
CA TRP A 253 -34.69 3.88 -6.21
C TRP A 253 -33.19 4.08 -6.25
N ALA A 254 -32.56 4.34 -5.11
CA ALA A 254 -31.12 4.47 -4.97
C ALA A 254 -30.62 3.51 -3.88
N PHE A 255 -29.66 2.67 -4.21
CA PHE A 255 -29.06 1.76 -3.24
C PHE A 255 -27.61 2.18 -2.95
N PHE A 256 -27.32 2.35 -1.69
CA PHE A 256 -25.98 2.62 -1.16
C PHE A 256 -25.19 1.32 -0.98
N GLU A 257 -25.89 0.25 -0.54
CA GLU A 257 -25.34 -1.07 -0.32
C GLU A 257 -26.36 -2.15 -0.67
N MET A 258 -25.90 -3.24 -1.26
CA MET A 258 -26.65 -4.45 -1.52
C MET A 258 -25.72 -5.65 -1.41
N ASN A 259 -25.65 -6.25 -0.23
CA ASN A 259 -24.69 -7.29 0.12
C ASN A 259 -25.38 -8.66 0.25
N PHE A 260 -24.81 -9.67 -0.39
CA PHE A 260 -25.28 -11.05 -0.30
C PHE A 260 -24.45 -11.81 0.74
N TYR A 261 -25.09 -12.75 1.43
CA TYR A 261 -24.46 -13.54 2.48
C TYR A 261 -24.77 -15.03 2.31
N ASN A 262 -23.87 -15.87 2.81
CA ASN A 262 -24.07 -17.30 3.01
C ASN A 262 -23.58 -17.69 4.41
N GLN A 263 -24.48 -18.21 5.28
CA GLN A 263 -24.19 -18.54 6.67
C GLN A 263 -23.54 -17.38 7.45
N ASP A 264 -24.12 -16.19 7.36
CA ASP A 264 -23.64 -14.92 7.94
C ASP A 264 -22.28 -14.41 7.40
N LYS A 265 -21.66 -15.12 6.49
CA LYS A 265 -20.45 -14.66 5.81
C LYS A 265 -20.82 -13.85 4.58
N LEU A 266 -20.25 -12.63 4.49
CA LEU A 266 -20.37 -11.78 3.32
C LEU A 266 -19.83 -12.49 2.07
N ILE A 267 -20.60 -12.48 0.99
CA ILE A 267 -20.16 -12.89 -0.33
C ILE A 267 -19.51 -11.68 -0.98
N ASP A 268 -18.20 -11.74 -1.08
CA ASP A 268 -17.42 -10.70 -1.75
C ASP A 268 -17.60 -10.81 -3.27
N LEU A 269 -18.30 -9.84 -3.86
CA LEU A 269 -18.51 -9.74 -5.30
C LEU A 269 -17.58 -8.72 -5.98
N LEU A 270 -16.67 -8.09 -5.22
CA LEU A 270 -15.73 -7.14 -5.77
C LEU A 270 -14.78 -7.82 -6.78
N PRO A 271 -14.48 -7.16 -7.89
CA PRO A 271 -13.60 -7.72 -8.93
C PRO A 271 -12.23 -8.13 -8.44
N SER A 272 -11.67 -7.43 -7.43
CA SER A 272 -10.37 -7.74 -6.85
C SER A 272 -10.24 -9.15 -6.24
N LYS A 273 -11.36 -9.80 -5.94
CA LYS A 273 -11.43 -11.21 -5.48
C LYS A 273 -11.04 -12.20 -6.59
N PHE A 274 -11.32 -11.87 -7.84
CA PHE A 274 -11.24 -12.81 -8.94
C PHE A 274 -9.93 -12.68 -9.68
N PHE A 275 -8.92 -13.45 -9.29
CA PHE A 275 -7.69 -13.53 -10.05
C PHE A 275 -7.83 -14.55 -11.19
N ASN A 276 -7.59 -14.08 -12.40
CA ASN A 276 -7.36 -14.92 -13.58
C ASN A 276 -6.24 -14.26 -14.38
N SER A 277 -5.19 -15.01 -14.69
CA SER A 277 -4.08 -14.46 -15.46
C SER A 277 -4.47 -14.30 -16.94
N ALA A 278 -5.13 -13.19 -17.22
CA ALA A 278 -5.48 -12.77 -18.57
C ALA A 278 -5.80 -11.27 -18.62
N TRP A 279 -5.43 -10.64 -19.70
CA TRP A 279 -5.97 -9.37 -20.12
C TRP A 279 -7.28 -9.59 -20.89
N MET A 280 -8.28 -8.72 -20.63
CA MET A 280 -9.53 -8.68 -21.39
C MET A 280 -9.79 -7.25 -21.87
N SER A 281 -10.08 -7.07 -23.16
CA SER A 281 -10.38 -5.77 -23.75
C SER A 281 -11.69 -5.17 -23.23
N ALA A 282 -11.80 -3.85 -23.18
CA ALA A 282 -13.06 -3.16 -22.88
C ALA A 282 -14.04 -3.21 -24.04
N THR A 283 -13.54 -3.29 -25.29
CA THR A 283 -14.34 -3.26 -26.51
C THR A 283 -14.08 -4.48 -27.40
N THR A 284 -14.85 -4.61 -28.46
CA THR A 284 -14.71 -5.65 -29.48
C THR A 284 -14.12 -5.08 -30.80
N GLY A 285 -13.76 -3.80 -30.81
CA GLY A 285 -13.16 -3.10 -31.94
C GLY A 285 -11.66 -3.30 -32.04
N GLU A 286 -10.97 -2.32 -32.64
CA GLU A 286 -9.50 -2.32 -32.68
C GLU A 286 -8.92 -2.13 -31.29
N GLU A 287 -8.07 -3.05 -30.88
CA GLU A 287 -7.40 -3.06 -29.56
C GLU A 287 -5.93 -3.45 -29.71
N TRP A 288 -5.13 -3.14 -28.71
CA TRP A 288 -3.74 -3.54 -28.68
C TRP A 288 -3.21 -3.80 -27.26
N VAL A 289 -2.22 -4.69 -27.19
CA VAL A 289 -1.35 -4.87 -26.02
C VAL A 289 0.09 -4.82 -26.49
N TYR A 290 0.96 -4.07 -25.79
CA TYR A 290 2.39 -4.14 -26.05
C TYR A 290 3.19 -4.39 -24.79
N VAL A 291 4.37 -5.02 -24.97
CA VAL A 291 5.33 -5.31 -23.92
C VAL A 291 6.57 -4.44 -24.11
N ASP A 292 7.07 -3.84 -23.03
CA ASP A 292 8.37 -3.17 -22.96
C ASP A 292 9.44 -4.20 -22.54
N LEU A 293 10.25 -4.66 -23.45
CA LEU A 293 11.35 -5.60 -23.18
C LEU A 293 12.48 -4.98 -22.33
N GLY A 294 12.41 -3.66 -22.07
CA GLY A 294 13.37 -2.90 -21.27
C GLY A 294 14.65 -2.54 -22.02
N SER A 295 15.00 -3.26 -23.07
CA SER A 295 16.17 -3.01 -23.91
C SER A 295 15.88 -3.38 -25.36
N GLN A 296 16.66 -2.84 -26.29
CA GLN A 296 16.60 -3.27 -27.69
C GLN A 296 17.02 -4.76 -27.77
N SER A 297 16.14 -5.61 -28.23
CA SER A 297 16.28 -7.06 -28.22
C SER A 297 16.09 -7.64 -29.60
N GLU A 298 16.66 -8.82 -29.86
CA GLU A 298 16.47 -9.58 -31.08
C GLU A 298 15.71 -10.87 -30.77
N PHE A 299 14.67 -11.14 -31.55
CA PHE A 299 13.81 -12.29 -31.34
C PHE A 299 13.32 -12.87 -32.66
N ASP A 300 13.00 -14.16 -32.65
CA ASP A 300 12.63 -14.91 -33.86
C ASP A 300 11.29 -15.64 -33.75
N LYS A 301 10.62 -15.53 -32.60
CA LYS A 301 9.31 -16.14 -32.34
C LYS A 301 8.50 -15.33 -31.33
N VAL A 302 7.21 -15.16 -31.61
CA VAL A 302 6.21 -14.68 -30.67
C VAL A 302 5.17 -15.78 -30.48
N LYS A 303 4.80 -16.07 -29.21
CA LYS A 303 3.70 -16.94 -28.90
C LYS A 303 2.61 -16.15 -28.18
N LEU A 304 1.36 -16.40 -28.57
CA LEU A 304 0.19 -15.77 -27.98
C LEU A 304 -0.76 -16.86 -27.47
N HIS A 305 -1.01 -16.85 -26.17
CA HIS A 305 -1.92 -17.80 -25.51
C HIS A 305 -3.29 -17.14 -25.33
N TRP A 306 -4.25 -17.53 -26.15
CA TRP A 306 -5.57 -16.95 -26.21
C TRP A 306 -6.60 -17.72 -25.37
N ILE A 307 -7.52 -17.01 -24.76
CA ILE A 307 -8.79 -17.54 -24.25
C ILE A 307 -9.90 -17.15 -25.22
N ASN A 308 -9.89 -15.91 -25.73
CA ASN A 308 -10.70 -15.49 -26.89
C ASN A 308 -9.83 -14.68 -27.85
N LYS A 309 -9.53 -15.28 -29.01
CA LYS A 309 -8.48 -14.79 -29.89
C LYS A 309 -8.91 -13.69 -30.85
N ALA A 310 -7.91 -12.97 -31.36
CA ALA A 310 -8.01 -12.14 -32.54
C ALA A 310 -7.77 -12.99 -33.80
N ILE A 311 -8.72 -13.02 -34.74
CA ILE A 311 -8.57 -13.71 -36.04
C ILE A 311 -7.95 -12.82 -37.11
N LYS A 312 -7.84 -11.52 -36.85
CA LYS A 312 -7.18 -10.54 -37.68
C LYS A 312 -6.42 -9.53 -36.84
N GLY A 313 -5.19 -9.25 -37.26
CA GLY A 313 -4.30 -8.32 -36.55
C GLY A 313 -2.85 -8.49 -36.98
N LYS A 314 -1.93 -7.91 -36.22
CA LYS A 314 -0.51 -7.80 -36.56
C LYS A 314 0.37 -7.89 -35.32
N ILE A 315 1.61 -8.34 -35.53
CA ILE A 315 2.73 -8.12 -34.61
C ILE A 315 3.53 -6.94 -35.12
N GLN A 316 3.81 -6.00 -34.23
CA GLN A 316 4.53 -4.77 -34.52
C GLN A 316 5.68 -4.58 -33.54
N VAL A 317 6.73 -3.86 -34.00
CA VAL A 317 7.86 -3.46 -33.15
C VAL A 317 8.03 -1.95 -33.12
N SER A 318 8.64 -1.47 -32.04
CA SER A 318 9.01 -0.07 -31.90
C SER A 318 10.23 0.07 -30.99
N ASP A 319 10.97 1.18 -31.10
CA ASP A 319 12.03 1.58 -30.17
C ASP A 319 11.59 2.74 -29.24
N ASP A 320 10.43 3.38 -29.52
CA ASP A 320 9.95 4.56 -28.79
C ASP A 320 8.50 4.46 -28.32
N ALA A 321 7.83 3.32 -28.55
CA ALA A 321 6.41 3.06 -28.31
C ALA A 321 5.45 4.06 -29.02
N LYS A 322 5.95 4.82 -29.98
CA LYS A 322 5.18 5.82 -30.77
C LYS A 322 5.11 5.45 -32.23
N GLN A 323 6.23 5.10 -32.83
CA GLN A 323 6.31 4.69 -34.22
C GLN A 323 6.40 3.17 -34.27
N TRP A 324 5.46 2.55 -34.96
CA TRP A 324 5.31 1.09 -35.02
C TRP A 324 5.52 0.56 -36.43
N VAL A 325 6.25 -0.54 -36.56
CA VAL A 325 6.54 -1.24 -37.82
C VAL A 325 5.90 -2.63 -37.77
N ASP A 326 5.10 -2.94 -38.80
CA ASP A 326 4.49 -4.26 -38.96
C ASP A 326 5.59 -5.30 -39.34
N ILE A 327 5.67 -6.39 -38.57
CA ILE A 327 6.66 -7.46 -38.80
C ILE A 327 6.05 -8.82 -39.10
N ALA A 328 4.79 -9.05 -38.74
CA ALA A 328 4.03 -10.25 -39.06
C ALA A 328 2.53 -9.99 -38.97
N ASN A 329 1.71 -10.79 -39.64
CA ASN A 329 0.27 -10.86 -39.43
C ASN A 329 -0.07 -11.95 -38.41
N LEU A 330 -1.20 -11.81 -37.71
CA LEU A 330 -1.75 -12.90 -36.92
C LEU A 330 -2.24 -14.02 -37.84
N PRO A 331 -2.04 -15.30 -37.47
CA PRO A 331 -2.35 -16.42 -38.39
C PRO A 331 -3.85 -16.69 -38.59
N GLY A 332 -4.72 -16.15 -37.71
CA GLY A 332 -6.14 -16.50 -37.76
C GLY A 332 -6.41 -17.95 -37.32
N GLY A 333 -7.59 -18.50 -37.72
CA GLY A 333 -8.00 -19.88 -37.35
C GLY A 333 -8.45 -20.00 -35.88
N ASP A 334 -8.70 -21.24 -35.42
CA ASP A 334 -9.41 -21.50 -34.14
C ASP A 334 -8.48 -21.97 -33.01
N ALA A 335 -7.16 -22.09 -33.27
CA ALA A 335 -6.21 -22.53 -32.25
C ALA A 335 -6.02 -21.45 -31.15
N ASN A 336 -6.05 -21.87 -29.88
CA ASN A 336 -5.82 -20.97 -28.73
C ASN A 336 -4.34 -20.59 -28.56
N LEU A 337 -3.41 -21.21 -29.25
CA LEU A 337 -1.99 -20.88 -29.27
C LEU A 337 -1.59 -20.49 -30.69
N ASP A 338 -1.10 -19.27 -30.84
CA ASP A 338 -0.42 -18.82 -32.04
C ASP A 338 1.10 -18.84 -31.83
N GLU A 339 1.82 -19.67 -32.59
CA GLU A 339 3.29 -19.62 -32.66
C GLU A 339 3.72 -18.94 -33.99
N ILE A 340 4.17 -17.69 -33.86
CA ILE A 340 4.51 -16.86 -35.02
C ILE A 340 6.03 -16.76 -35.16
N LYS A 341 6.59 -17.45 -36.18
CA LYS A 341 8.00 -17.32 -36.53
C LYS A 341 8.21 -16.05 -37.36
N LEU A 342 9.18 -15.25 -36.98
CA LEU A 342 9.43 -13.95 -37.55
C LEU A 342 10.90 -13.52 -37.33
N LYS A 343 11.29 -12.35 -37.79
CA LYS A 343 12.54 -11.70 -37.40
C LYS A 343 12.17 -10.33 -36.83
N GLY A 344 12.31 -10.17 -35.51
CA GLY A 344 12.04 -8.93 -34.80
C GLY A 344 13.30 -8.33 -34.19
N LYS A 345 13.37 -7.02 -34.19
CA LYS A 345 14.36 -6.24 -33.49
C LYS A 345 13.69 -4.97 -32.98
N GLY A 346 13.77 -4.70 -31.67
CA GLY A 346 13.19 -3.51 -31.07
C GLY A 346 13.11 -3.68 -29.54
N ARG A 347 12.74 -2.59 -28.87
CA ARG A 347 12.49 -2.58 -27.43
C ARG A 347 11.04 -2.95 -27.09
N TYR A 348 10.10 -2.54 -27.94
CA TYR A 348 8.66 -2.76 -27.72
C TYR A 348 8.11 -3.73 -28.74
N VAL A 349 7.27 -4.67 -28.27
CA VAL A 349 6.55 -5.62 -29.13
C VAL A 349 5.06 -5.46 -28.88
N ARG A 350 4.27 -5.17 -29.93
CA ARG A 350 2.83 -4.94 -29.85
C ARG A 350 2.04 -6.00 -30.62
N VAL A 351 0.99 -6.48 -30.00
CA VAL A 351 -0.07 -7.23 -30.65
C VAL A 351 -1.19 -6.24 -30.97
N TRP A 352 -1.40 -5.95 -32.24
CA TRP A 352 -2.51 -5.14 -32.74
C TRP A 352 -3.62 -6.07 -33.22
N MET A 353 -4.82 -5.90 -32.69
CA MET A 353 -6.00 -6.75 -32.91
C MET A 353 -7.08 -5.95 -33.62
N GLU A 354 -7.59 -6.48 -34.74
CA GLU A 354 -8.58 -5.80 -35.58
C GLU A 354 -9.95 -6.48 -35.52
N GLN A 355 -10.00 -7.80 -35.29
CA GLN A 355 -11.24 -8.57 -35.29
C GLN A 355 -11.15 -9.75 -34.34
N PRO A 356 -12.09 -9.90 -33.36
CA PRO A 356 -12.18 -11.09 -32.52
C PRO A 356 -12.76 -12.28 -33.28
N ALA A 357 -12.49 -13.48 -32.82
CA ALA A 357 -13.02 -14.74 -33.39
C ALA A 357 -14.54 -14.88 -33.24
N ASN A 358 -15.08 -14.32 -32.17
CA ASN A 358 -16.51 -14.28 -31.87
C ASN A 358 -16.93 -12.82 -31.67
N ASP A 359 -18.21 -12.55 -31.50
CA ASP A 359 -18.70 -11.22 -31.16
C ASP A 359 -18.32 -10.77 -29.73
N GLY A 360 -17.44 -11.53 -29.06
CA GLY A 360 -16.91 -11.27 -27.73
C GLY A 360 -15.66 -10.39 -27.73
N ARG A 361 -15.21 -10.03 -26.51
CA ARG A 361 -13.97 -9.27 -26.29
C ARG A 361 -12.73 -10.13 -26.53
N TYR A 362 -11.60 -9.51 -26.86
CA TYR A 362 -10.32 -10.20 -26.87
C TYR A 362 -9.94 -10.57 -25.43
N ILE A 363 -9.43 -11.81 -25.25
CA ILE A 363 -8.91 -12.30 -23.98
C ILE A 363 -7.59 -13.01 -24.25
N LEU A 364 -6.50 -12.44 -23.77
CA LEU A 364 -5.13 -12.90 -23.97
C LEU A 364 -4.52 -13.26 -22.62
N SER A 365 -4.11 -14.51 -22.45
CA SER A 365 -3.52 -14.99 -21.19
C SER A 365 -2.04 -14.65 -21.11
N GLU A 366 -1.24 -14.94 -22.18
CA GLU A 366 0.19 -14.74 -22.10
C GLU A 366 0.78 -14.36 -23.46
N ILE A 367 1.83 -13.51 -23.43
CA ILE A 367 2.68 -13.16 -24.56
C ILE A 367 4.09 -13.64 -24.26
N GLU A 368 4.59 -14.59 -25.05
CA GLU A 368 5.99 -14.96 -25.01
C GLU A 368 6.74 -14.37 -26.22
N VAL A 369 7.86 -13.72 -25.98
CA VAL A 369 8.78 -13.23 -27.00
C VAL A 369 10.09 -14.00 -26.86
N MET A 370 10.37 -14.90 -27.79
CA MET A 370 11.53 -15.79 -27.70
C MET A 370 12.73 -15.17 -28.42
N GLY A 371 13.75 -14.87 -27.62
CA GLY A 371 14.92 -14.15 -28.17
C GLY A 371 16.03 -13.90 -27.15
N LYS A 372 16.85 -12.88 -27.41
CA LYS A 372 17.99 -12.45 -26.60
C LYS A 372 17.93 -10.94 -26.35
N GLY A 373 18.49 -10.46 -25.26
CA GLY A 373 18.60 -9.05 -24.92
C GLY A 373 17.74 -8.61 -23.76
N GLY A 374 16.61 -9.25 -23.47
CA GLY A 374 15.73 -8.85 -22.35
C GLY A 374 16.44 -8.75 -21.00
N LEU A 375 15.89 -7.94 -20.11
CA LEU A 375 16.50 -7.62 -18.81
C LEU A 375 16.48 -8.81 -17.84
N LEU A 376 17.55 -8.92 -17.04
CA LEU A 376 17.64 -9.77 -15.86
C LEU A 376 17.90 -8.91 -14.63
N ALA A 377 17.17 -9.20 -13.53
CA ALA A 377 17.36 -8.55 -12.25
C ALA A 377 18.55 -9.15 -11.50
N GLN A 378 19.45 -8.29 -11.02
CA GLN A 378 20.57 -8.66 -10.15
C GLN A 378 20.29 -8.11 -8.74
N PRO A 379 20.29 -8.95 -7.70
CA PRO A 379 20.05 -8.49 -6.33
C PRO A 379 20.98 -7.37 -5.92
N ALA A 380 20.51 -6.43 -5.10
CA ALA A 380 21.38 -5.48 -4.41
C ALA A 380 22.28 -6.22 -3.41
N ALA A 381 23.48 -5.69 -3.19
CA ALA A 381 24.38 -6.25 -2.19
C ALA A 381 23.77 -6.05 -0.78
N ALA A 382 23.88 -7.08 0.07
CA ALA A 382 23.55 -6.95 1.48
C ALA A 382 24.58 -6.04 2.18
N PRO A 383 24.17 -5.24 3.17
CA PRO A 383 25.09 -4.49 4.00
C PRO A 383 26.10 -5.40 4.72
N ALA A 384 27.29 -4.87 4.99
CA ALA A 384 28.29 -5.62 5.73
C ALA A 384 27.83 -5.87 7.18
N ALA A 385 28.03 -7.09 7.68
CA ALA A 385 27.76 -7.42 9.08
C ALA A 385 28.66 -6.62 10.01
N THR A 386 28.09 -6.13 11.12
CA THR A 386 28.84 -5.59 12.25
C THR A 386 29.15 -6.70 13.26
N LYS A 387 29.76 -6.34 14.39
CA LYS A 387 30.03 -7.28 15.47
C LYS A 387 28.77 -7.89 16.09
N ASP A 388 27.71 -7.07 16.20
CA ASP A 388 26.52 -7.38 16.97
C ASP A 388 25.23 -7.42 16.11
N GLU A 389 25.32 -7.06 14.81
CA GLU A 389 24.18 -6.97 13.89
C GLU A 389 24.51 -7.47 12.48
N ILE A 390 23.58 -8.22 11.91
CA ILE A 390 23.55 -8.59 10.48
C ILE A 390 22.26 -8.07 9.89
N ARG A 391 22.36 -7.05 9.04
CA ARG A 391 21.19 -6.55 8.29
C ARG A 391 20.82 -7.51 7.16
N LEU A 392 19.53 -7.82 7.04
CA LEU A 392 18.98 -8.63 5.97
C LEU A 392 18.33 -7.77 4.88
N SER A 393 18.59 -6.45 4.88
CA SER A 393 18.16 -5.55 3.81
C SER A 393 18.95 -5.83 2.52
N GLY A 394 18.29 -5.69 1.35
CA GLY A 394 18.89 -6.09 0.08
C GLY A 394 19.11 -7.62 -0.01
N GLY A 395 20.33 -8.04 -0.31
CA GLY A 395 20.68 -9.46 -0.32
C GLY A 395 19.93 -10.29 -1.36
N ASN A 396 19.59 -11.52 -0.99
CA ASN A 396 18.97 -12.51 -1.87
C ASN A 396 17.47 -12.68 -1.66
N TRP A 397 16.81 -11.68 -1.11
CA TRP A 397 15.38 -11.72 -0.95
C TRP A 397 14.66 -12.03 -2.26
N LYS A 398 13.74 -12.97 -2.19
CA LYS A 398 12.85 -13.34 -3.30
C LYS A 398 11.42 -13.29 -2.83
N VAL A 399 10.50 -13.01 -3.76
CA VAL A 399 9.06 -12.95 -3.47
C VAL A 399 8.29 -13.71 -4.55
N GLN A 400 7.23 -14.40 -4.12
CA GLN A 400 6.29 -15.09 -5.01
C GLN A 400 4.87 -15.02 -4.45
N ARG A 401 3.89 -14.97 -5.34
CA ARG A 401 2.47 -15.06 -5.02
C ARG A 401 2.19 -16.42 -4.37
N ALA A 402 1.49 -16.45 -3.23
CA ALA A 402 1.34 -17.67 -2.44
C ALA A 402 0.53 -18.76 -3.16
N SER A 403 -0.40 -18.38 -4.04
CA SER A 403 -1.15 -19.35 -4.86
C SER A 403 -0.28 -20.14 -5.83
N GLU A 404 0.90 -19.63 -6.18
CA GLU A 404 1.86 -20.28 -7.09
C GLU A 404 2.86 -21.17 -6.32
N VAL A 405 2.68 -21.30 -4.98
CA VAL A 405 3.60 -22.03 -4.12
C VAL A 405 2.82 -23.10 -3.35
N THR A 406 3.11 -24.37 -3.61
CA THR A 406 2.45 -25.51 -2.94
C THR A 406 3.18 -25.98 -1.68
N ALA A 407 4.43 -25.58 -1.50
CA ALA A 407 5.26 -25.95 -0.35
C ALA A 407 4.80 -25.23 0.92
N SER A 408 4.95 -25.88 2.08
CA SER A 408 4.69 -25.27 3.38
C SER A 408 5.79 -24.29 3.79
N GLY A 409 5.53 -23.41 4.77
CA GLY A 409 6.53 -22.48 5.28
C GLY A 409 7.77 -23.17 5.86
N GLU A 410 7.57 -24.32 6.48
CA GLU A 410 8.65 -25.20 6.98
C GLU A 410 9.52 -25.74 5.83
N GLU A 411 8.94 -26.03 4.66
CA GLU A 411 9.70 -26.48 3.49
C GLU A 411 10.41 -25.31 2.81
N ILE A 412 9.72 -24.20 2.62
CA ILE A 412 10.24 -22.98 1.98
C ILE A 412 11.45 -22.44 2.74
N SER A 413 11.43 -22.52 4.08
CA SER A 413 12.52 -22.04 4.94
C SER A 413 13.72 -22.99 5.08
N LYS A 414 13.78 -24.09 4.29
CA LYS A 414 14.94 -24.97 4.25
C LYS A 414 15.95 -24.59 3.16
N PRO A 415 17.26 -24.81 3.38
CA PRO A 415 18.27 -24.63 2.32
C PRO A 415 18.08 -25.52 1.08
N SER A 416 17.34 -26.64 1.23
CA SER A 416 17.05 -27.58 0.14
C SER A 416 15.93 -27.12 -0.79
N PHE A 417 15.12 -26.12 -0.41
CA PHE A 417 14.06 -25.58 -1.24
C PHE A 417 14.66 -24.71 -2.35
N SER A 418 14.26 -24.96 -3.60
CA SER A 418 14.65 -24.14 -4.75
C SER A 418 13.52 -23.14 -5.06
N PRO A 419 13.75 -21.82 -4.92
CA PRO A 419 12.79 -20.79 -5.27
C PRO A 419 12.84 -20.49 -6.78
N GLU A 420 12.58 -21.50 -7.61
CA GLU A 420 12.45 -21.36 -9.06
C GLU A 420 11.24 -20.47 -9.39
N ASN A 421 11.36 -19.59 -10.34
CA ASN A 421 10.33 -18.62 -10.75
C ASN A 421 9.96 -17.56 -9.69
N TRP A 422 10.70 -17.47 -8.58
CA TRP A 422 10.53 -16.36 -7.64
C TRP A 422 11.31 -15.15 -8.12
N ILE A 423 10.70 -13.98 -8.02
CA ILE A 423 11.36 -12.73 -8.41
C ILE A 423 12.29 -12.22 -7.31
N VAL A 424 13.29 -11.44 -7.71
CA VAL A 424 14.11 -10.69 -6.75
C VAL A 424 13.24 -9.62 -6.08
N ALA A 425 13.21 -9.63 -4.76
CA ALA A 425 12.47 -8.68 -3.96
C ALA A 425 13.33 -7.48 -3.54
N THR A 426 12.67 -6.36 -3.27
CA THR A 426 13.25 -5.20 -2.59
C THR A 426 12.81 -5.23 -1.15
N VAL A 427 13.77 -5.31 -0.22
CA VAL A 427 13.53 -5.29 1.24
C VAL A 427 14.53 -4.33 1.87
N PRO A 428 14.09 -3.32 2.62
CA PRO A 428 12.71 -2.90 2.86
C PRO A 428 11.97 -2.47 1.61
N GLY A 429 10.67 -2.80 1.53
CA GLY A 429 9.81 -2.42 0.41
C GLY A 429 8.49 -3.21 0.37
N THR A 430 7.58 -2.77 -0.49
CA THR A 430 6.31 -3.45 -0.70
C THR A 430 6.43 -4.52 -1.79
N VAL A 431 5.45 -5.43 -1.86
CA VAL A 431 5.33 -6.37 -2.99
C VAL A 431 5.26 -5.61 -4.31
N LEU A 432 4.42 -4.56 -4.38
CA LEU A 432 4.30 -3.74 -5.59
C LEU A 432 5.63 -3.11 -6.00
N SER A 433 6.40 -2.58 -5.04
CA SER A 433 7.73 -2.01 -5.30
C SER A 433 8.70 -3.07 -5.84
N SER A 434 8.63 -4.31 -5.35
CA SER A 434 9.47 -5.40 -5.85
C SER A 434 9.18 -5.69 -7.33
N TYR A 435 7.91 -5.80 -7.72
CA TYR A 435 7.52 -6.00 -9.12
C TYR A 435 7.88 -4.81 -10.02
N LYS A 436 7.70 -3.58 -9.52
CA LYS A 436 8.15 -2.35 -10.23
C LYS A 436 9.66 -2.37 -10.46
N ASN A 437 10.44 -2.68 -9.44
CA ASN A 437 11.90 -2.55 -9.47
C ASN A 437 12.57 -3.60 -10.36
N ILE A 438 11.95 -4.76 -10.59
CA ILE A 438 12.41 -5.70 -11.62
C ILE A 438 11.88 -5.36 -13.03
N GLY A 439 11.03 -4.33 -13.16
CA GLY A 439 10.42 -3.93 -14.43
C GLY A 439 9.25 -4.80 -14.89
N ALA A 440 8.62 -5.55 -13.98
CA ALA A 440 7.45 -6.39 -14.29
C ALA A 440 6.16 -5.59 -14.43
N ILE A 441 6.10 -4.41 -13.85
CA ILE A 441 4.98 -3.47 -13.97
C ILE A 441 5.47 -2.08 -14.33
N PRO A 442 4.64 -1.26 -14.99
CA PRO A 442 4.93 0.15 -15.22
C PRO A 442 5.14 0.90 -13.90
N ASN A 443 5.86 2.03 -13.94
CA ASN A 443 5.99 2.87 -12.76
C ASN A 443 4.60 3.42 -12.35
N PRO A 444 4.02 3.01 -11.21
CA PRO A 444 2.66 3.38 -10.80
C PRO A 444 2.50 4.89 -10.53
N ASN A 445 3.62 5.60 -10.32
CA ASN A 445 3.62 7.04 -10.04
C ASN A 445 3.70 7.90 -11.30
N TYR A 446 3.68 7.31 -12.49
CA TYR A 446 3.77 8.06 -13.73
C TYR A 446 2.48 7.96 -14.54
N ALA A 447 1.90 9.12 -14.87
CA ALA A 447 0.67 9.26 -15.65
C ALA A 447 -0.47 8.36 -15.12
N ASP A 448 -1.11 7.60 -15.99
CA ASP A 448 -2.17 6.65 -15.70
C ASP A 448 -1.70 5.18 -15.62
N ASN A 449 -0.40 4.96 -15.44
CA ASN A 449 0.19 3.62 -15.40
C ASN A 449 -0.46 2.70 -14.37
N LEU A 450 -1.01 3.26 -13.28
CA LEU A 450 -1.73 2.48 -12.28
C LEU A 450 -2.91 1.70 -12.89
N MET A 451 -3.50 2.19 -13.97
CA MET A 451 -4.59 1.52 -14.71
C MET A 451 -4.11 0.27 -15.47
N GLN A 452 -2.80 0.09 -15.66
CA GLN A 452 -2.20 -1.08 -16.31
C GLN A 452 -1.88 -2.20 -15.34
N ILE A 453 -2.08 -1.97 -14.03
CA ILE A 453 -1.68 -2.87 -12.94
C ILE A 453 -2.91 -3.53 -12.34
N SER A 454 -2.91 -4.87 -12.30
CA SER A 454 -4.03 -5.65 -11.77
C SER A 454 -4.13 -5.57 -10.25
N GLU A 455 -5.31 -5.17 -9.73
CA GLU A 455 -5.59 -5.25 -8.29
C GLU A 455 -5.67 -6.71 -7.82
N SER A 456 -6.35 -7.59 -8.56
CA SER A 456 -6.54 -8.98 -8.15
C SER A 456 -5.24 -9.78 -8.09
N PHE A 457 -4.24 -9.42 -8.89
CA PHE A 457 -2.91 -10.02 -8.81
C PHE A 457 -2.28 -9.77 -7.43
N PHE A 458 -2.36 -8.52 -6.94
CA PHE A 458 -1.77 -8.13 -5.67
C PHE A 458 -2.67 -8.41 -4.46
N ASN A 459 -3.97 -8.66 -4.65
CA ASN A 459 -4.90 -9.07 -3.59
C ASN A 459 -4.73 -10.56 -3.24
N SER A 460 -3.54 -10.92 -2.80
CA SER A 460 -3.13 -12.29 -2.48
C SER A 460 -2.16 -12.29 -1.31
N ASN A 461 -1.98 -13.44 -0.66
CA ASN A 461 -0.81 -13.67 0.19
C ASN A 461 0.44 -13.76 -0.69
N PHE A 462 1.58 -13.39 -0.12
CA PHE A 462 2.89 -13.49 -0.76
C PHE A 462 3.91 -14.12 0.17
N TRP A 463 4.74 -14.99 -0.38
CA TRP A 463 5.90 -15.53 0.27
C TRP A 463 7.14 -14.70 -0.03
N TYR A 464 7.84 -14.27 1.02
CA TYR A 464 9.20 -13.77 0.96
C TYR A 464 10.17 -14.83 1.45
N ARG A 465 11.37 -14.88 0.88
CA ARG A 465 12.43 -15.81 1.29
C ARG A 465 13.80 -15.17 1.10
N ASP A 466 14.66 -15.31 2.10
CA ASP A 466 16.07 -14.91 2.03
C ASP A 466 17.00 -16.00 2.54
N GLU A 467 18.18 -16.09 1.93
CA GLU A 467 19.30 -16.91 2.39
C GLU A 467 20.43 -15.99 2.84
N PHE A 468 20.81 -16.10 4.10
CA PHE A 468 21.83 -15.25 4.70
C PHE A 468 22.90 -16.07 5.41
N GLU A 469 24.09 -15.50 5.53
CA GLU A 469 25.25 -16.12 6.19
C GLU A 469 25.45 -15.54 7.58
N VAL A 470 25.65 -16.40 8.56
CA VAL A 470 26.04 -16.01 9.91
C VAL A 470 27.50 -16.41 10.17
N PRO A 471 28.39 -15.44 10.40
CA PRO A 471 29.80 -15.72 10.65
C PRO A 471 30.01 -16.60 11.89
N GLU A 472 31.04 -17.45 11.84
CA GLU A 472 31.44 -18.20 13.01
C GLU A 472 31.89 -17.25 14.14
N GLY A 473 31.37 -17.45 15.35
CA GLY A 473 31.63 -16.57 16.49
C GLY A 473 30.75 -15.31 16.58
N PHE A 474 29.82 -15.09 15.67
CA PHE A 474 28.86 -13.97 15.75
C PHE A 474 27.96 -14.06 16.99
N LYS A 475 27.52 -15.25 17.34
CA LYS A 475 26.63 -15.48 18.49
C LYS A 475 27.38 -15.25 19.80
N GLN A 476 26.86 -14.34 20.63
CA GLN A 476 27.27 -14.24 22.05
C GLN A 476 26.50 -15.30 22.88
N ASP A 477 25.42 -14.88 23.59
CA ASP A 477 24.57 -15.79 24.36
C ASP A 477 23.20 -15.98 23.68
N ARG A 478 22.66 -14.91 23.04
CA ARG A 478 21.35 -14.85 22.41
C ARG A 478 21.41 -14.29 21.02
N LEU A 479 20.49 -14.74 20.17
CA LEU A 479 20.26 -14.22 18.83
C LEU A 479 18.78 -13.88 18.66
N PHE A 480 18.51 -12.67 18.17
CA PHE A 480 17.15 -12.23 17.88
C PHE A 480 17.02 -11.86 16.42
N LEU A 481 15.98 -12.41 15.76
CA LEU A 481 15.57 -11.99 14.43
C LEU A 481 14.49 -10.91 14.59
N ASN A 482 14.77 -9.73 14.07
CA ASN A 482 13.97 -8.53 14.24
C ASN A 482 13.35 -8.11 12.93
N PHE A 483 12.09 -7.66 13.00
CA PHE A 483 11.34 -7.01 11.92
C PHE A 483 10.75 -5.72 12.47
N ASP A 484 11.15 -4.59 11.94
CA ASP A 484 10.67 -3.29 12.40
C ASP A 484 9.31 -2.90 11.83
N GLY A 485 8.93 -3.48 10.67
CA GLY A 485 7.62 -3.27 10.08
C GLY A 485 7.26 -4.25 8.96
N ILE A 486 6.12 -4.90 9.11
CA ILE A 486 5.52 -5.75 8.07
C ILE A 486 4.06 -5.34 7.89
N ASN A 487 3.64 -5.00 6.69
CA ASN A 487 2.24 -4.73 6.39
C ASN A 487 1.63 -5.94 5.69
N TRP A 488 0.59 -6.65 6.24
CA TRP A 488 0.04 -6.21 7.52
C TRP A 488 0.06 -7.32 8.58
N LYS A 489 -0.03 -8.61 8.21
CA LYS A 489 0.17 -9.76 9.10
C LYS A 489 1.16 -10.73 8.47
N ALA A 490 1.91 -11.46 9.27
CA ALA A 490 2.87 -12.42 8.73
C ALA A 490 3.04 -13.65 9.61
N ASN A 491 3.28 -14.80 8.96
CA ASN A 491 3.85 -15.98 9.58
C ASN A 491 5.34 -16.02 9.25
N VAL A 492 6.18 -16.21 10.27
CA VAL A 492 7.65 -16.20 10.11
C VAL A 492 8.22 -17.58 10.38
N TYR A 493 9.11 -18.02 9.49
CA TYR A 493 9.77 -19.33 9.54
C TYR A 493 11.28 -19.16 9.40
N LEU A 494 12.04 -20.01 10.10
CA LEU A 494 13.49 -20.01 10.05
C LEU A 494 14.01 -21.45 10.08
N ASN A 495 14.86 -21.84 9.12
CA ASN A 495 15.52 -23.13 9.05
C ASN A 495 14.55 -24.33 9.23
N GLY A 496 13.40 -24.31 8.57
CA GLY A 496 12.39 -25.37 8.59
C GLY A 496 11.44 -25.33 9.80
N ASN A 497 11.42 -24.25 10.58
CA ASN A 497 10.56 -24.12 11.76
C ASN A 497 9.77 -22.82 11.72
N LYS A 498 8.48 -22.88 12.07
CA LYS A 498 7.72 -21.65 12.37
C LYS A 498 8.23 -21.06 13.68
N ILE A 499 8.63 -19.80 13.65
CA ILE A 499 9.17 -19.08 14.83
C ILE A 499 8.17 -18.12 15.45
N GLY A 500 7.18 -17.66 14.69
CA GLY A 500 6.16 -16.77 15.23
C GLY A 500 5.24 -16.14 14.20
N ARG A 501 4.52 -15.12 14.66
CA ARG A 501 3.56 -14.35 13.89
C ARG A 501 3.69 -12.87 14.23
N ILE A 502 3.40 -12.00 13.26
CA ILE A 502 3.32 -10.55 13.42
C ILE A 502 1.91 -10.13 13.02
N GLU A 503 1.29 -9.23 13.77
CA GLU A 503 -0.08 -8.78 13.53
C GLU A 503 -0.21 -7.25 13.63
N GLY A 504 -0.39 -6.62 12.47
CA GLY A 504 -0.46 -5.17 12.29
C GLY A 504 0.81 -4.58 11.67
N ALA A 505 0.66 -3.42 11.01
CA ALA A 505 1.74 -2.85 10.21
C ALA A 505 2.83 -2.15 11.05
N PHE A 506 2.54 -1.78 12.29
CA PHE A 506 3.36 -0.85 13.07
C PHE A 506 3.84 -1.46 14.40
N ILE A 507 3.78 -2.78 14.54
CA ILE A 507 4.33 -3.54 15.66
C ILE A 507 5.61 -4.26 15.23
N ARG A 508 6.63 -4.24 16.09
CA ARG A 508 7.88 -4.96 15.85
C ARG A 508 7.70 -6.46 16.04
N GLY A 509 8.33 -7.26 15.19
CA GLY A 509 8.50 -8.70 15.37
C GLY A 509 9.89 -8.99 15.93
N VAL A 510 9.98 -9.47 17.18
CA VAL A 510 11.25 -9.82 17.83
C VAL A 510 11.19 -11.29 18.23
N PHE A 511 12.02 -12.14 17.61
CA PHE A 511 12.00 -13.59 17.82
C PHE A 511 13.34 -14.07 18.37
N ASP A 512 13.33 -14.72 19.52
CA ASP A 512 14.50 -15.46 20.02
C ASP A 512 14.76 -16.68 19.11
N VAL A 513 15.83 -16.63 18.37
CA VAL A 513 16.26 -17.65 17.41
C VAL A 513 17.58 -18.31 17.78
N THR A 514 17.98 -18.19 19.05
CA THR A 514 19.25 -18.64 19.61
C THR A 514 19.59 -20.10 19.28
N ASP A 515 18.59 -20.97 19.33
CA ASP A 515 18.74 -22.40 19.09
C ASP A 515 18.36 -22.85 17.67
N ARG A 516 18.07 -21.89 16.78
CA ARG A 516 17.63 -22.16 15.42
C ARG A 516 18.59 -21.68 14.37
N VAL A 517 19.35 -20.61 14.65
CA VAL A 517 20.39 -20.08 13.78
C VAL A 517 21.65 -20.92 13.93
N VAL A 518 22.30 -21.22 12.81
CA VAL A 518 23.55 -21.96 12.74
C VAL A 518 24.64 -21.10 12.12
N PRO A 519 25.92 -21.30 12.45
CA PRO A 519 27.02 -20.71 11.70
C PRO A 519 26.96 -21.13 10.23
N GLY A 520 27.23 -20.20 9.31
CA GLY A 520 27.08 -20.39 7.86
C GLY A 520 25.67 -20.08 7.39
N LYS A 521 25.14 -20.86 6.45
CA LYS A 521 23.90 -20.58 5.72
C LYS A 521 22.66 -20.80 6.58
N ASN A 522 21.79 -19.79 6.60
CA ASN A 522 20.46 -19.82 7.21
C ASN A 522 19.41 -19.37 6.20
N VAL A 523 18.15 -19.76 6.42
CA VAL A 523 17.05 -19.41 5.53
C VAL A 523 15.87 -18.91 6.34
N VAL A 524 15.45 -17.68 6.08
CA VAL A 524 14.19 -17.12 6.58
C VAL A 524 13.12 -17.16 5.49
N ALA A 525 11.90 -17.50 5.87
CA ALA A 525 10.72 -17.37 5.01
C ALA A 525 9.60 -16.65 5.75
N VAL A 526 8.90 -15.77 5.05
CA VAL A 526 7.85 -14.93 5.62
C VAL A 526 6.64 -15.00 4.70
N GLU A 527 5.52 -15.50 5.21
CA GLU A 527 4.23 -15.41 4.54
C GLU A 527 3.56 -14.10 4.93
N ILE A 528 3.45 -13.17 3.98
CA ILE A 528 2.65 -11.96 4.17
C ILE A 528 1.19 -12.30 3.86
N ILE A 529 0.32 -12.06 4.83
CA ILE A 529 -1.12 -12.30 4.73
C ILE A 529 -1.79 -11.06 4.18
N LYS A 530 -2.61 -11.24 3.15
CA LYS A 530 -3.37 -10.14 2.53
C LYS A 530 -4.41 -9.57 3.48
N ASN A 531 -4.79 -8.34 3.22
CA ASN A 531 -5.92 -7.70 3.89
C ASN A 531 -7.24 -8.41 3.55
N GLU A 532 -8.16 -8.45 4.52
CA GLU A 532 -9.49 -9.05 4.36
C GLU A 532 -10.55 -8.00 3.99
N HIS A 533 -10.42 -6.77 4.51
CA HIS A 533 -11.37 -5.68 4.33
C HIS A 533 -10.67 -4.50 3.65
N ILE A 534 -10.26 -4.73 2.41
CA ILE A 534 -9.40 -3.82 1.65
C ILE A 534 -10.12 -2.57 1.11
N GLY A 535 -11.45 -2.49 1.25
CA GLY A 535 -12.24 -1.45 0.59
C GLY A 535 -12.33 -1.67 -0.92
N ALA A 536 -12.60 -0.61 -1.67
CA ALA A 536 -12.76 -0.66 -3.12
C ALA A 536 -12.02 0.48 -3.84
N ILE A 537 -11.68 0.26 -5.10
CA ILE A 537 -11.14 1.28 -6.00
C ILE A 537 -12.30 2.04 -6.65
N LYS A 538 -12.19 3.36 -6.72
CA LYS A 538 -13.08 4.21 -7.50
C LYS A 538 -12.33 5.01 -8.55
N GLU A 539 -12.90 5.07 -9.74
CA GLU A 539 -12.43 5.95 -10.80
C GLU A 539 -13.27 7.24 -10.80
N LYS A 540 -12.63 8.40 -10.64
CA LYS A 540 -13.31 9.69 -10.82
C LYS A 540 -13.69 9.89 -12.27
N CYS A 541 -14.89 10.43 -12.50
CA CYS A 541 -15.38 10.83 -13.81
C CYS A 541 -16.34 12.01 -13.69
N GLU A 542 -16.74 12.59 -14.82
CA GLU A 542 -17.66 13.74 -14.84
C GLU A 542 -18.97 13.52 -14.10
N LYS A 543 -19.44 12.26 -14.05
CA LYS A 543 -20.68 11.89 -13.37
C LYS A 543 -20.48 11.49 -11.92
N ASN A 544 -19.24 11.14 -11.54
CA ASN A 544 -18.88 10.77 -10.20
C ASN A 544 -17.98 11.84 -9.59
N THR A 545 -18.58 12.68 -8.78
CA THR A 545 -17.88 13.75 -8.05
C THR A 545 -17.53 13.33 -6.62
N ASP A 546 -17.48 12.04 -6.34
CA ASP A 546 -17.12 11.51 -5.03
C ASP A 546 -15.73 11.98 -4.63
N PHE A 547 -15.58 12.36 -3.38
CA PHE A 547 -14.38 13.08 -2.91
C PHE A 547 -13.15 12.19 -2.82
N ASN A 548 -13.34 10.87 -2.63
CA ASN A 548 -12.25 9.93 -2.39
C ASN A 548 -11.97 9.08 -3.63
N GLY A 549 -10.72 8.77 -3.89
CA GLY A 549 -10.28 7.88 -4.97
C GLY A 549 -10.60 6.40 -4.76
N GLY A 550 -11.34 6.06 -3.71
CA GLY A 550 -11.76 4.71 -3.37
C GLY A 550 -12.51 4.64 -2.05
N ILE A 551 -12.89 3.44 -1.65
CA ILE A 551 -13.42 3.13 -0.34
C ILE A 551 -12.26 2.68 0.55
N LEU A 552 -12.14 3.31 1.70
CA LEU A 552 -11.11 2.98 2.68
C LEU A 552 -11.35 1.59 3.26
N GLY A 553 -10.28 0.83 3.42
CA GLY A 553 -10.32 -0.47 4.08
C GLY A 553 -10.46 -0.36 5.60
N ALA A 554 -10.90 -1.43 6.23
CA ALA A 554 -11.12 -1.50 7.68
C ALA A 554 -10.03 -2.27 8.43
N ASP A 555 -9.03 -2.81 7.75
CA ASP A 555 -7.94 -3.59 8.35
C ASP A 555 -6.87 -2.67 8.94
N ASN A 556 -7.24 -1.87 9.93
CA ASN A 556 -6.28 -1.06 10.66
C ASN A 556 -5.77 -1.81 11.90
N PRO A 557 -4.49 -1.68 12.28
CA PRO A 557 -3.50 -0.69 11.80
C PRO A 557 -2.77 -1.12 10.52
N THR A 558 -3.03 -0.41 9.44
CA THR A 558 -2.35 -0.52 8.15
C THR A 558 -2.19 0.86 7.52
N PHE A 559 -1.65 0.94 6.31
CA PHE A 559 -1.62 2.18 5.53
C PHE A 559 -2.97 2.53 4.86
N HIS A 560 -4.04 1.78 5.12
CA HIS A 560 -5.34 1.95 4.45
C HIS A 560 -6.01 3.29 4.73
N ALA A 561 -5.84 3.86 5.92
CA ALA A 561 -6.42 5.15 6.27
C ALA A 561 -5.91 6.31 5.38
N SER A 562 -4.79 6.09 4.68
CA SER A 562 -4.16 7.06 3.80
C SER A 562 -4.44 6.82 2.30
N ILE A 563 -5.05 5.68 1.95
CA ILE A 563 -5.26 5.26 0.55
C ILE A 563 -6.70 5.58 0.14
N GLY A 564 -6.88 5.95 -1.12
CA GLY A 564 -8.21 6.15 -1.70
C GLY A 564 -8.77 7.56 -1.57
N TRP A 565 -8.02 8.50 -1.01
CA TRP A 565 -8.36 9.91 -1.00
C TRP A 565 -8.15 10.55 -2.38
N ASP A 566 -8.77 11.69 -2.63
CA ASP A 566 -8.69 12.35 -3.93
C ASP A 566 -7.29 12.92 -4.27
N TRP A 567 -6.39 12.99 -3.30
CA TRP A 567 -4.96 13.36 -3.45
C TRP A 567 -3.99 12.18 -3.36
N ILE A 568 -4.46 10.99 -3.00
CA ILE A 568 -3.66 9.75 -2.96
C ILE A 568 -4.42 8.66 -3.70
N SER A 569 -3.81 8.15 -4.76
CA SER A 569 -4.36 7.02 -5.52
C SER A 569 -4.51 5.78 -4.65
N THR A 570 -5.49 4.94 -4.96
CA THR A 570 -5.60 3.61 -4.37
C THR A 570 -4.46 2.73 -4.87
N ILE A 571 -3.53 2.39 -3.99
CA ILE A 571 -2.33 1.61 -4.32
C ILE A 571 -2.71 0.12 -4.47
N ARG A 572 -2.33 -0.49 -5.60
CA ARG A 572 -2.50 -1.93 -5.83
C ARG A 572 -1.74 -2.71 -4.76
N GLY A 573 -2.38 -3.73 -4.18
CA GLY A 573 -1.78 -4.53 -3.11
C GLY A 573 -1.71 -3.86 -1.74
N ARG A 574 -2.25 -2.67 -1.57
CA ARG A 574 -2.42 -1.99 -0.28
C ARG A 574 -1.13 -1.89 0.55
N ASN A 575 0.01 -1.67 -0.11
CA ASN A 575 1.32 -1.57 0.52
C ASN A 575 1.74 -2.82 1.34
N ILE A 576 1.20 -4.01 1.04
CA ILE A 576 1.63 -5.24 1.70
C ILE A 576 3.11 -5.51 1.41
N GLY A 577 3.84 -6.02 2.41
CA GLY A 577 5.27 -6.35 2.28
C GLY A 577 6.06 -6.12 3.56
N ILE A 578 7.35 -6.33 3.47
CA ILE A 578 8.32 -6.02 4.53
C ILE A 578 8.80 -4.59 4.29
N TRP A 579 8.09 -3.61 4.87
CA TRP A 579 8.28 -2.20 4.53
C TRP A 579 9.38 -1.49 5.33
N ASP A 580 9.81 -2.07 6.46
CA ASP A 580 10.87 -1.54 7.32
C ASP A 580 12.00 -2.57 7.49
N ASP A 581 13.00 -2.26 8.30
CA ASP A 581 14.22 -3.04 8.44
C ASP A 581 14.02 -4.47 8.96
N VAL A 582 14.86 -5.38 8.47
CA VAL A 582 15.02 -6.76 8.98
C VAL A 582 16.48 -6.98 9.34
N TYR A 583 16.72 -7.50 10.54
CA TYR A 583 18.09 -7.72 11.00
C TYR A 583 18.18 -8.80 12.10
N LEU A 584 19.35 -9.43 12.19
CA LEU A 584 19.70 -10.37 13.25
C LEU A 584 20.63 -9.67 14.23
N THR A 585 20.27 -9.67 15.52
CA THR A 585 21.13 -9.13 16.59
C THR A 585 21.71 -10.23 17.46
N SER A 586 22.91 -9.99 17.97
CA SER A 586 23.61 -10.86 18.91
C SER A 586 23.82 -10.13 20.23
N THR A 587 23.29 -10.69 21.32
CA THR A 587 23.37 -10.10 22.65
C THR A 587 23.85 -11.12 23.68
N GLY A 588 24.15 -10.65 24.89
CA GLY A 588 24.30 -11.50 26.05
C GLY A 588 22.93 -11.99 26.57
N LYS A 589 22.86 -12.40 27.82
CA LYS A 589 21.67 -12.99 28.46
C LYS A 589 20.55 -11.99 28.72
N VAL A 590 20.87 -10.70 28.84
CA VAL A 590 19.95 -9.62 29.16
C VAL A 590 19.92 -8.64 28.03
N THR A 591 18.70 -8.30 27.55
CA THR A 591 18.46 -7.25 26.55
C THR A 591 17.98 -5.98 27.17
N ILE A 592 18.21 -4.87 26.48
CA ILE A 592 17.72 -3.52 26.75
C ILE A 592 16.61 -3.21 25.74
N GLN A 593 15.49 -2.63 26.20
CA GLN A 593 14.35 -2.31 25.36
C GLN A 593 13.77 -0.95 25.74
N ASP A 594 13.30 -0.21 24.73
CA ASP A 594 12.46 0.99 24.84
C ASP A 594 12.99 2.05 25.82
N PRO A 595 14.27 2.52 25.71
CA PRO A 595 14.79 3.56 26.58
C PRO A 595 13.97 4.82 26.46
N PHE A 596 13.74 5.49 27.60
CA PHE A 596 12.99 6.73 27.69
C PHE A 596 13.56 7.69 28.72
N VAL A 597 13.56 8.99 28.44
CA VAL A 597 14.00 10.01 29.38
C VAL A 597 12.87 11.02 29.57
N GLN A 598 12.20 10.93 30.71
CA GLN A 598 11.24 11.96 31.10
C GLN A 598 11.99 13.24 31.50
N VAL A 599 11.55 14.39 30.98
CA VAL A 599 12.16 15.70 31.24
C VAL A 599 11.15 16.61 31.94
N VAL A 600 11.56 17.20 33.06
CA VAL A 600 10.80 18.22 33.78
C VAL A 600 11.65 19.48 33.95
N LEU A 601 11.07 20.63 33.54
CA LEU A 601 11.64 21.95 33.73
C LEU A 601 10.84 22.68 34.82
N PRO A 602 11.45 23.41 35.78
CA PRO A 602 10.74 24.19 36.79
C PRO A 602 10.16 25.50 36.24
N LEU A 603 9.35 25.37 35.17
CA LEU A 603 8.80 26.50 34.43
C LEU A 603 8.18 27.58 35.31
N PRO A 604 8.36 28.89 35.01
CA PRO A 604 9.00 29.44 33.79
C PRO A 604 10.54 29.44 33.80
N ASP A 605 11.17 28.98 34.86
CA ASP A 605 12.64 28.89 34.92
C ASP A 605 13.13 27.71 34.06
N THR A 606 14.10 27.99 33.21
CA THR A 606 14.72 27.01 32.28
C THR A 606 16.21 26.83 32.57
N THR A 607 16.70 27.35 33.68
CA THR A 607 18.12 27.23 34.07
C THR A 607 18.47 25.86 34.67
N SER A 608 17.48 25.00 34.92
CA SER A 608 17.69 23.64 35.34
C SER A 608 16.68 22.70 34.69
N ALA A 609 17.02 21.41 34.65
CA ALA A 609 16.14 20.33 34.21
C ALA A 609 16.29 19.12 35.13
N THR A 610 15.22 18.43 35.38
CA THR A 610 15.23 17.11 36.06
C THR A 610 14.96 16.04 35.02
N LEU A 611 15.90 15.10 34.92
CA LEU A 611 15.79 13.95 34.03
C LEU A 611 15.44 12.70 34.84
N THR A 612 14.47 11.92 34.36
CA THR A 612 14.17 10.60 34.92
C THR A 612 14.29 9.55 33.83
N PRO A 613 15.50 9.00 33.65
CA PRO A 613 15.73 7.93 32.68
C PRO A 613 15.09 6.62 33.14
N GLU A 614 14.45 5.91 32.20
CA GLU A 614 13.92 4.57 32.43
C GLU A 614 14.22 3.68 31.22
N VAL A 615 14.30 2.38 31.47
CA VAL A 615 14.53 1.39 30.41
C VAL A 615 14.01 0.02 30.85
N ILE A 616 13.50 -0.75 29.89
CA ILE A 616 13.10 -2.13 30.13
C ILE A 616 14.33 -3.02 29.95
N VAL A 617 14.63 -3.88 30.93
CA VAL A 617 15.64 -4.93 30.84
C VAL A 617 14.99 -6.29 30.99
N LYS A 618 15.42 -7.25 30.16
CA LYS A 618 14.83 -8.60 30.13
C LYS A 618 15.90 -9.66 30.21
N ASN A 619 15.79 -10.52 31.21
CA ASN A 619 16.61 -11.72 31.32
C ASN A 619 15.98 -12.84 30.46
N HIS A 620 16.72 -13.33 29.48
CA HIS A 620 16.31 -14.45 28.60
C HIS A 620 16.85 -15.81 29.07
N ASP A 621 17.52 -15.84 30.24
CA ASP A 621 18.03 -17.09 30.79
C ASP A 621 17.02 -17.73 31.76
N ALA A 622 17.02 -19.06 31.83
CA ALA A 622 16.26 -19.83 32.80
C ALA A 622 16.80 -19.75 34.24
N ALA A 623 17.91 -19.06 34.45
CA ALA A 623 18.51 -18.78 35.73
C ALA A 623 18.50 -17.27 36.05
N PRO A 624 18.49 -16.87 37.36
CA PRO A 624 18.63 -15.49 37.75
C PRO A 624 19.96 -14.90 37.28
N VAL A 625 19.95 -13.62 36.86
CA VAL A 625 21.09 -12.85 36.42
C VAL A 625 21.28 -11.61 37.29
N LYS A 626 22.53 -11.33 37.67
CA LYS A 626 22.91 -10.09 38.33
C LYS A 626 23.84 -9.31 37.40
N GLY A 627 23.61 -8.03 37.27
CA GLY A 627 24.39 -7.15 36.42
C GLY A 627 24.37 -5.70 36.89
N VAL A 628 24.96 -4.84 36.07
CA VAL A 628 24.98 -3.40 36.28
C VAL A 628 24.40 -2.74 35.04
N LEU A 629 23.38 -1.92 35.21
CA LEU A 629 22.84 -1.04 34.18
C LEU A 629 23.49 0.33 34.32
N THR A 630 24.24 0.75 33.29
CA THR A 630 24.86 2.07 33.17
C THR A 630 24.06 2.89 32.16
N GLY A 631 23.76 4.14 32.51
CA GLY A 631 23.18 5.12 31.60
C GLY A 631 24.14 6.30 31.40
N LYS A 632 24.11 6.89 30.21
CA LYS A 632 24.84 8.09 29.85
C LYS A 632 23.94 9.02 29.05
N ILE A 633 23.94 10.33 29.39
CA ILE A 633 23.26 11.40 28.62
C ILE A 633 24.25 12.56 28.49
N GLY A 634 24.83 12.78 27.31
CA GLY A 634 25.95 13.69 27.12
C GLY A 634 27.11 13.30 28.02
N ASP A 635 27.51 14.20 28.94
CA ASP A 635 28.57 13.95 29.92
C ASP A 635 28.08 13.38 31.26
N ILE A 636 26.76 13.22 31.41
CA ILE A 636 26.14 12.74 32.65
C ILE A 636 26.14 11.21 32.63
N THR A 637 26.73 10.59 33.64
CA THR A 637 26.72 9.14 33.82
C THR A 637 26.06 8.74 35.11
N PHE A 638 25.36 7.62 35.10
CA PHE A 638 24.70 7.02 36.25
C PHE A 638 24.65 5.51 36.10
N GLU A 639 24.64 4.80 37.20
CA GLU A 639 24.58 3.33 37.15
C GLU A 639 23.94 2.76 38.42
N GLN A 640 23.35 1.60 38.30
CA GLN A 640 22.87 0.84 39.46
C GLN A 640 22.96 -0.68 39.22
N PRO A 641 23.15 -1.48 40.29
CA PRO A 641 23.05 -2.92 40.20
C PRO A 641 21.59 -3.33 39.95
N VAL A 642 21.43 -4.35 39.10
CA VAL A 642 20.12 -4.90 38.78
C VAL A 642 20.16 -6.42 38.90
N GLU A 643 19.19 -6.95 39.65
CA GLU A 643 18.98 -8.39 39.76
C GLU A 643 17.68 -8.74 39.04
N LEU A 644 17.73 -9.77 38.20
CA LEU A 644 16.59 -10.26 37.42
C LEU A 644 16.41 -11.74 37.73
N ALA A 645 15.19 -12.16 38.06
CA ALA A 645 14.84 -13.57 38.13
C ALA A 645 14.92 -14.24 36.73
N ALA A 646 14.75 -15.55 36.67
CA ALA A 646 14.68 -16.28 35.41
C ALA A 646 13.53 -15.73 34.53
N ASN A 647 13.82 -15.39 33.28
CA ASN A 647 12.90 -14.85 32.29
C ASN A 647 12.17 -13.54 32.72
N GLU A 648 12.69 -12.84 33.74
CA GLU A 648 12.09 -11.59 34.22
C GLU A 648 12.32 -10.45 33.25
N GLU A 649 11.25 -9.69 33.00
CA GLU A 649 11.25 -8.38 32.37
C GLU A 649 10.96 -7.33 33.44
N LYS A 650 11.77 -6.28 33.51
CA LYS A 650 11.70 -5.26 34.55
C LYS A 650 12.00 -3.87 33.99
N THR A 651 11.13 -2.92 34.32
CA THR A 651 11.45 -1.51 34.10
C THR A 651 12.39 -1.02 35.20
N VAL A 652 13.52 -0.47 34.80
CA VAL A 652 14.52 0.13 35.69
C VAL A 652 14.48 1.63 35.52
N THR A 653 14.19 2.35 36.60
CA THR A 653 14.09 3.81 36.63
C THR A 653 15.24 4.39 37.45
N PHE A 654 15.87 5.44 36.95
CA PHE A 654 16.86 6.22 37.68
C PHE A 654 16.23 7.45 38.30
N ASP A 655 15.92 7.37 39.60
CA ASP A 655 15.27 8.46 40.33
C ASP A 655 16.27 9.62 40.55
N PRO A 656 15.96 10.85 40.12
CA PRO A 656 16.81 12.03 40.30
C PRO A 656 17.02 12.44 41.76
N ASN A 657 16.28 11.89 42.70
CA ASN A 657 16.54 12.09 44.11
C ASN A 657 17.68 11.20 44.65
N SER A 658 17.86 10.04 44.04
CA SER A 658 18.98 9.11 44.29
C SER A 658 20.19 9.42 43.42
N PHE A 659 19.99 9.96 42.23
CA PHE A 659 21.00 10.30 41.23
C PHE A 659 21.03 11.81 41.01
N SER A 660 21.66 12.56 41.89
CA SER A 660 21.63 14.04 41.88
C SER A 660 22.15 14.68 40.60
N GLN A 661 23.07 13.99 39.86
CA GLN A 661 23.57 14.42 38.56
C GLN A 661 22.49 14.49 37.46
N LEU A 662 21.34 13.88 37.67
CA LEU A 662 20.16 13.97 36.78
C LEU A 662 19.38 15.28 36.97
N LYS A 663 19.74 16.10 38.00
CA LYS A 663 19.29 17.50 38.17
C LYS A 663 20.28 18.42 37.47
N VAL A 664 20.09 18.58 36.15
CA VAL A 664 21.03 19.25 35.26
C VAL A 664 20.93 20.76 35.41
N GLN A 665 22.06 21.45 35.59
CA GLN A 665 22.14 22.90 35.65
C GLN A 665 22.51 23.47 34.27
N ASN A 666 21.83 24.55 33.87
CA ASN A 666 22.03 25.21 32.58
C ASN A 666 22.02 24.25 31.38
N PRO A 667 21.00 23.38 31.22
CA PRO A 667 20.94 22.45 30.11
C PRO A 667 20.83 23.18 28.77
N ARG A 668 21.42 22.61 27.73
CA ARG A 668 21.12 23.04 26.36
C ARG A 668 19.76 22.43 25.98
N LEU A 669 18.77 23.30 25.88
CA LEU A 669 17.40 22.85 25.58
C LEU A 669 17.23 22.55 24.10
N TRP A 670 16.33 21.61 23.80
CA TRP A 670 15.80 21.43 22.46
C TRP A 670 14.67 22.45 22.24
N TRP A 671 14.74 23.12 21.10
CA TRP A 671 13.76 24.11 20.70
C TRP A 671 13.26 23.89 19.28
N PRO A 672 11.97 24.13 19.01
CA PRO A 672 11.46 24.15 17.65
C PRO A 672 12.12 25.27 16.82
N LYS A 673 12.08 25.12 15.49
CA LYS A 673 12.54 26.12 14.53
C LYS A 673 11.97 27.49 14.85
N GLY A 674 12.85 28.50 14.91
CA GLY A 674 12.49 29.88 15.22
C GLY A 674 12.34 30.22 16.70
N TYR A 675 12.43 29.24 17.60
CA TYR A 675 12.39 29.44 19.06
C TYR A 675 13.76 29.29 19.72
N GLY A 676 14.67 28.58 19.08
CA GLY A 676 16.03 28.32 19.55
C GLY A 676 16.71 27.24 18.72
N SER A 677 17.73 26.60 19.28
CA SER A 677 18.46 25.50 18.63
C SER A 677 17.80 24.15 18.99
N PRO A 678 17.62 23.24 18.03
CA PRO A 678 17.13 21.88 18.28
C PRO A 678 18.28 20.97 18.79
N TYR A 679 18.80 21.25 19.98
CA TYR A 679 19.95 20.53 20.52
C TYR A 679 19.58 19.15 21.04
N LEU A 680 20.34 18.13 20.60
CA LEU A 680 20.18 16.73 21.02
C LEU A 680 21.44 16.27 21.74
N TYR A 681 21.25 15.57 22.87
CA TYR A 681 22.31 14.86 23.58
C TYR A 681 22.43 13.45 23.04
N ASP A 682 23.66 12.96 22.89
CA ASP A 682 23.91 11.52 22.74
C ASP A 682 23.60 10.83 24.06
N ALA A 683 22.89 9.75 23.99
CA ALA A 683 22.53 8.93 25.13
C ALA A 683 22.79 7.45 24.86
N ASN A 684 23.08 6.71 25.91
CA ASN A 684 23.34 5.26 25.84
C ASN A 684 22.87 4.60 27.14
N PHE A 685 22.30 3.40 26.99
CA PHE A 685 22.20 2.44 28.08
C PHE A 685 23.07 1.22 27.76
N THR A 686 23.80 0.73 28.75
CA THR A 686 24.59 -0.49 28.64
C THR A 686 24.34 -1.40 29.85
N PHE A 687 23.99 -2.66 29.61
CA PHE A 687 23.86 -3.67 30.64
C PHE A 687 25.06 -4.60 30.64
N LYS A 688 25.72 -4.75 31.79
CA LYS A 688 26.90 -5.64 31.95
C LYS A 688 26.57 -6.77 32.91
N VAL A 689 27.04 -7.97 32.54
CA VAL A 689 27.05 -9.15 33.42
C VAL A 689 28.52 -9.49 33.70
N GLY A 690 29.01 -9.19 34.93
CA GLY A 690 30.44 -9.15 35.19
C GLY A 690 31.13 -8.08 34.31
N ASP A 691 32.21 -8.47 33.64
CA ASP A 691 32.94 -7.57 32.75
C ASP A 691 32.45 -7.55 31.31
N LYS A 692 31.44 -8.40 30.97
CA LYS A 692 30.90 -8.51 29.60
C LYS A 692 29.71 -7.61 29.42
N VAL A 693 29.69 -6.87 28.31
CA VAL A 693 28.49 -6.18 27.82
C VAL A 693 27.51 -7.23 27.36
N SER A 694 26.32 -7.24 27.99
CA SER A 694 25.22 -8.09 27.56
C SER A 694 24.46 -7.44 26.41
N ASP A 695 24.15 -6.15 26.55
CA ASP A 695 23.45 -5.38 25.53
C ASP A 695 23.74 -3.88 25.71
N SER A 696 23.57 -3.12 24.63
CA SER A 696 23.82 -1.68 24.64
C SER A 696 22.92 -0.99 23.61
N GLU A 697 22.25 0.09 24.00
CA GLU A 697 21.34 0.85 23.17
C GLU A 697 21.75 2.32 23.10
N ASP A 698 22.02 2.82 21.90
CA ASP A 698 22.34 4.22 21.61
C ASP A 698 21.11 4.97 21.10
N PHE A 699 20.85 6.17 21.64
CA PHE A 699 19.72 7.00 21.21
C PHE A 699 20.01 8.50 21.41
N LYS A 700 19.07 9.37 21.03
CA LYS A 700 19.20 10.83 21.21
C LYS A 700 18.16 11.32 22.22
N VAL A 701 18.54 12.34 22.98
CA VAL A 701 17.65 13.00 23.94
C VAL A 701 17.63 14.51 23.71
N GLY A 702 16.43 15.06 23.47
CA GLY A 702 16.21 16.50 23.50
C GLY A 702 15.60 16.93 24.82
N ILE A 703 16.34 17.76 25.60
CA ILE A 703 15.82 18.27 26.86
C ILE A 703 14.81 19.37 26.56
N ARG A 704 13.54 19.05 26.71
CA ARG A 704 12.41 19.98 26.54
C ARG A 704 11.21 19.55 27.35
N GLN A 705 10.33 20.51 27.65
CA GLN A 705 9.02 20.24 28.23
C GLN A 705 7.94 20.91 27.42
N MET A 706 6.92 20.15 27.02
CA MET A 706 5.72 20.67 26.41
C MET A 706 4.60 20.73 27.42
N THR A 707 3.86 21.83 27.43
CA THR A 707 2.66 22.03 28.23
C THR A 707 1.55 22.62 27.40
N PHE A 708 0.33 22.51 27.84
CA PHE A 708 -0.82 23.09 27.15
C PHE A 708 -1.81 23.69 28.17
N ASN A 709 -2.63 24.59 27.69
CA ASN A 709 -3.87 24.98 28.38
C ASN A 709 -5.00 25.14 27.37
N GLU A 710 -6.22 25.03 27.86
CA GLU A 710 -7.42 25.25 27.07
C GLU A 710 -8.22 26.37 27.70
N ASN A 711 -8.43 27.45 26.97
CA ASN A 711 -9.25 28.57 27.38
C ASN A 711 -10.32 28.83 26.31
N ASN A 712 -11.59 28.81 26.68
CA ASN A 712 -12.71 29.03 25.75
C ASN A 712 -12.65 28.11 24.52
N SER A 713 -12.36 26.85 24.72
CA SER A 713 -12.16 25.87 23.64
C SER A 713 -11.00 26.19 22.65
N ILE A 714 -10.05 27.01 23.10
CA ILE A 714 -8.84 27.31 22.33
C ILE A 714 -7.65 26.61 22.97
N LEU A 715 -7.07 25.67 22.29
CA LEU A 715 -5.84 24.97 22.69
C LEU A 715 -4.65 25.93 22.51
N SER A 716 -3.90 26.14 23.57
CA SER A 716 -2.63 26.88 23.54
C SER A 716 -1.50 25.97 23.96
N LEU A 717 -0.49 25.84 23.11
CA LEU A 717 0.70 25.01 23.30
C LEU A 717 1.88 25.86 23.80
N PHE A 718 2.70 25.27 24.66
CA PHE A 718 3.91 25.92 25.19
C PHE A 718 5.06 24.91 25.13
N ILE A 719 6.21 25.38 24.67
CA ILE A 719 7.47 24.64 24.68
C ILE A 719 8.44 25.38 25.61
N ASN A 720 8.96 24.69 26.63
CA ASN A 720 9.86 25.26 27.63
C ASN A 720 9.31 26.58 28.22
N GLY A 721 8.00 26.65 28.49
CA GLY A 721 7.31 27.79 29.03
C GLY A 721 7.00 28.91 28.04
N ARG A 722 7.46 28.87 26.81
CA ARG A 722 7.15 29.86 25.76
C ARG A 722 5.97 29.37 24.93
N ARG A 723 5.04 30.32 24.66
CA ARG A 723 3.90 30.01 23.78
C ARG A 723 4.39 29.56 22.41
N PHE A 724 3.94 28.37 21.99
CA PHE A 724 4.25 27.81 20.69
C PHE A 724 3.09 28.02 19.73
N ILE A 725 3.41 28.42 18.50
CA ILE A 725 2.45 28.54 17.41
C ILE A 725 2.88 27.55 16.33
N GLY A 726 2.06 26.53 16.11
CA GLY A 726 2.25 25.56 15.05
C GLY A 726 1.97 26.21 13.70
N ARG A 727 3.02 26.39 12.89
CA ARG A 727 2.93 26.83 11.49
C ARG A 727 3.29 25.66 10.62
N GLY A 728 2.34 25.23 9.81
CA GLY A 728 2.55 24.05 8.97
C GLY A 728 1.24 23.54 8.40
N GLY A 729 1.19 22.26 8.13
CA GLY A 729 0.03 21.58 7.60
C GLY A 729 0.15 20.08 7.74
N ASN A 730 -0.77 19.37 7.12
CA ASN A 730 -0.67 17.93 6.99
C ASN A 730 0.48 17.58 6.05
N TRP A 731 1.20 16.53 6.40
CA TRP A 731 2.10 15.85 5.50
C TRP A 731 1.74 14.37 5.45
N GLY A 732 1.44 13.91 4.25
CA GLY A 732 1.28 12.50 3.96
C GLY A 732 2.57 11.91 3.40
N PHE A 733 2.44 10.91 2.56
CA PHE A 733 3.60 10.30 1.92
C PHE A 733 4.42 11.30 1.11
N GLY A 734 5.72 11.22 1.23
CA GLY A 734 6.62 11.75 0.21
C GLY A 734 6.52 10.92 -1.08
N GLU A 735 6.32 9.60 -0.92
CA GLU A 735 6.09 8.64 -2.00
C GLU A 735 5.19 7.50 -1.50
N SER A 736 4.07 7.26 -2.20
CA SER A 736 2.98 6.38 -1.74
C SER A 736 3.30 4.88 -1.74
N ASN A 737 4.44 4.48 -2.31
CA ASN A 737 4.87 3.07 -2.32
C ASN A 737 5.92 2.78 -1.24
N LEU A 738 6.11 3.66 -0.28
CA LEU A 738 6.99 3.53 0.89
C LEU A 738 8.48 3.39 0.50
N ASN A 739 8.95 4.18 -0.47
CA ASN A 739 10.34 4.13 -0.94
C ASN A 739 11.24 5.22 -0.35
N TYR A 740 10.73 6.19 0.43
CA TYR A 740 11.58 7.19 1.08
C TYR A 740 12.46 6.53 2.14
N ARG A 741 13.66 7.10 2.31
CA ARG A 741 14.65 6.70 3.32
C ARG A 741 15.29 7.95 3.95
N GLY A 742 16.29 7.76 4.78
CA GLY A 742 16.89 8.77 5.64
C GLY A 742 17.23 10.08 4.95
N ARG A 743 17.98 10.04 3.85
CA ARG A 743 18.37 11.25 3.11
C ARG A 743 17.17 12.02 2.55
N GLU A 744 16.17 11.32 2.04
CA GLU A 744 14.98 11.95 1.46
C GLU A 744 14.14 12.63 2.53
N TYR A 745 13.96 11.98 3.69
CA TYR A 745 13.29 12.60 4.84
C TYR A 745 14.06 13.81 5.36
N ASP A 746 15.39 13.70 5.49
CA ASP A 746 16.21 14.82 5.98
C ASP A 746 16.10 16.04 5.08
N ILE A 747 16.19 15.87 3.76
CA ILE A 747 16.04 16.96 2.78
C ILE A 747 14.63 17.54 2.81
N ALA A 748 13.59 16.70 2.83
CA ALA A 748 12.21 17.16 2.85
C ALA A 748 11.92 18.00 4.11
N VAL A 749 12.36 17.52 5.29
CA VAL A 749 12.19 18.26 6.55
C VAL A 749 13.04 19.53 6.58
N ALA A 750 14.25 19.51 6.01
CA ALA A 750 15.08 20.71 5.86
C ALA A 750 14.35 21.80 5.05
N TYR A 751 13.70 21.43 3.94
CA TYR A 751 12.90 22.39 3.16
C TYR A 751 11.72 22.95 3.96
N HIS A 752 11.02 22.13 4.76
CA HIS A 752 9.98 22.63 5.66
C HIS A 752 10.53 23.65 6.66
N ALA A 753 11.72 23.35 7.24
CA ALA A 753 12.39 24.27 8.14
C ALA A 753 12.80 25.58 7.45
N ASP A 754 13.29 25.53 6.21
CA ASP A 754 13.66 26.73 5.42
C ASP A 754 12.45 27.56 5.04
N MET A 755 11.27 26.94 4.85
CA MET A 755 10.00 27.65 4.66
C MET A 755 9.42 28.21 5.96
N ASN A 756 10.14 28.12 7.08
CA ASN A 756 9.70 28.55 8.41
C ASN A 756 8.49 27.79 8.97
N PHE A 757 8.31 26.54 8.58
CA PHE A 757 7.42 25.66 9.29
C PHE A 757 7.99 25.38 10.68
N THR A 758 7.10 25.25 11.65
CA THR A 758 7.47 24.90 13.03
C THR A 758 6.83 23.57 13.46
N MET A 759 5.85 23.11 12.69
CA MET A 759 5.09 21.91 12.98
C MET A 759 4.59 21.27 11.68
N MET A 760 4.53 19.95 11.65
CA MET A 760 3.78 19.19 10.66
C MET A 760 2.91 18.14 11.35
N ARG A 761 1.80 17.79 10.73
CA ARG A 761 0.96 16.68 11.15
C ARG A 761 1.27 15.48 10.24
N ASN A 762 1.73 14.40 10.83
CA ASN A 762 1.77 13.09 10.16
C ASN A 762 0.33 12.59 10.08
N TRP A 763 -0.35 13.01 9.01
CA TRP A 763 -1.79 12.83 8.87
C TRP A 763 -2.15 11.34 8.74
N VAL A 764 -3.08 10.88 9.55
CA VAL A 764 -3.52 9.48 9.72
C VAL A 764 -2.37 8.48 9.90
N GLY A 765 -1.22 8.93 10.42
CA GLY A 765 -0.08 8.05 10.67
C GLY A 765 0.58 7.44 9.43
N GLN A 766 0.51 8.11 8.28
CA GLN A 766 0.96 7.58 6.98
C GLN A 766 2.43 7.20 6.94
N ILE A 767 3.27 7.90 7.70
CA ILE A 767 4.71 7.68 7.73
C ILE A 767 5.03 6.95 9.02
N GLY A 768 5.57 5.74 8.89
CA GLY A 768 6.01 4.90 10.01
C GLY A 768 7.53 4.88 10.20
N ASP A 769 8.28 5.45 9.26
CA ASP A 769 9.74 5.41 9.24
C ASP A 769 10.35 6.29 10.35
N LYS A 770 11.31 5.74 11.12
CA LYS A 770 12.04 6.45 12.19
C LYS A 770 12.78 7.69 11.67
N GLU A 771 13.23 7.66 10.42
CA GLU A 771 14.01 8.70 9.78
C GLU A 771 13.25 10.03 9.68
N LEU A 772 11.91 9.99 9.59
CA LEU A 772 11.10 11.20 9.67
C LEU A 772 11.29 11.92 11.01
N TYR A 773 11.21 11.17 12.13
CA TYR A 773 11.30 11.72 13.48
C TYR A 773 12.71 12.21 13.77
N GLU A 774 13.71 11.45 13.33
CA GLU A 774 15.12 11.85 13.45
C GLU A 774 15.41 13.14 12.68
N ALA A 775 14.88 13.29 11.46
CA ALA A 775 15.02 14.52 10.68
C ALA A 775 14.30 15.70 11.37
N CYS A 776 13.09 15.47 11.89
CA CYS A 776 12.35 16.48 12.62
C CYS A 776 13.04 16.90 13.92
N ASP A 777 13.66 15.96 14.63
CA ASP A 777 14.48 16.25 15.79
C ASP A 777 15.69 17.15 15.45
N ARG A 778 16.40 16.86 14.35
CA ARG A 778 17.56 17.63 13.88
C ARG A 778 17.19 19.04 13.41
N HIS A 779 16.09 19.17 12.69
CA HIS A 779 15.68 20.43 12.08
C HIS A 779 14.73 21.28 12.93
N GLY A 780 14.25 20.74 14.06
CA GLY A 780 13.38 21.45 14.99
C GLY A 780 11.94 21.59 14.49
N ILE A 781 11.43 20.61 13.75
CA ILE A 781 10.03 20.60 13.33
C ILE A 781 9.23 19.75 14.31
N MET A 782 8.22 20.34 14.96
CA MET A 782 7.31 19.60 15.84
C MET A 782 6.41 18.67 15.00
N ILE A 783 6.10 17.51 15.53
CA ILE A 783 5.18 16.56 14.91
C ILE A 783 3.89 16.46 15.74
N TRP A 784 2.77 16.56 15.06
CA TRP A 784 1.48 16.06 15.51
C TRP A 784 1.32 14.66 14.86
N GLN A 785 1.37 13.64 15.68
CA GLN A 785 1.28 12.24 15.27
C GLN A 785 -0.15 11.72 15.36
N ASP A 786 -0.75 11.40 14.23
CA ASP A 786 -2.02 10.67 14.22
C ASP A 786 -1.77 9.15 14.31
N PHE A 787 -2.79 8.40 14.74
CA PHE A 787 -2.88 6.97 14.54
C PHE A 787 -3.66 6.64 13.26
N TRP A 788 -3.59 5.43 12.81
CA TRP A 788 -3.97 4.89 11.49
C TRP A 788 -5.48 4.78 11.28
N LEU A 789 -6.22 5.85 11.56
CA LEU A 789 -7.66 5.93 11.34
C LEU A 789 -7.97 7.15 10.48
N ALA A 790 -8.87 6.96 9.50
CA ALA A 790 -9.50 8.07 8.82
C ALA A 790 -10.50 8.79 9.74
N ASN A 791 -11.05 9.92 9.29
CA ASN A 791 -12.10 10.60 10.02
C ASN A 791 -13.31 9.67 10.22
N PRO A 792 -14.07 9.80 11.33
CA PRO A 792 -15.24 8.95 11.60
C PRO A 792 -16.31 8.95 10.52
N SER A 793 -16.35 9.99 9.68
CA SER A 793 -17.26 10.10 8.53
C SER A 793 -16.70 9.54 7.23
N ASP A 794 -15.40 9.25 7.16
CA ASP A 794 -14.68 8.95 5.91
C ASP A 794 -14.10 7.54 5.87
N GLY A 795 -14.16 6.81 6.96
CA GLY A 795 -13.63 5.46 7.03
C GLY A 795 -14.29 4.62 8.13
N PRO A 796 -14.17 3.30 8.02
CA PRO A 796 -14.68 2.38 9.03
C PRO A 796 -13.79 2.34 10.27
N ASP A 797 -14.37 1.90 11.39
CA ASP A 797 -13.62 1.55 12.59
C ASP A 797 -12.75 0.30 12.34
N PRO A 798 -11.67 0.10 13.12
CA PRO A 798 -10.86 -1.12 13.04
C PRO A 798 -11.70 -2.37 13.34
N TYR A 799 -11.52 -3.41 12.56
CA TYR A 799 -12.15 -4.71 12.83
C TYR A 799 -11.61 -5.37 14.10
N ASP A 800 -10.35 -5.11 14.45
CA ASP A 800 -9.66 -5.67 15.61
C ASP A 800 -9.09 -4.53 16.47
N PRO A 801 -9.88 -3.98 17.44
CA PRO A 801 -9.41 -2.92 18.31
C PRO A 801 -8.25 -3.33 19.22
N GLU A 802 -8.16 -4.61 19.65
CA GLU A 802 -7.08 -5.09 20.52
C GLU A 802 -5.75 -5.09 19.78
N MET A 803 -5.72 -5.58 18.54
CA MET A 803 -4.56 -5.51 17.67
C MET A 803 -4.17 -4.05 17.38
N PHE A 804 -5.13 -3.15 17.15
CA PHE A 804 -4.88 -1.73 16.95
C PHE A 804 -4.18 -1.10 18.15
N ILE A 805 -4.68 -1.36 19.37
CA ILE A 805 -4.11 -0.85 20.63
C ILE A 805 -2.70 -1.41 20.83
N ALA A 806 -2.48 -2.70 20.63
CA ALA A 806 -1.15 -3.32 20.76
C ALA A 806 -0.11 -2.67 19.82
N ASN A 807 -0.50 -2.38 18.57
CA ASN A 807 0.36 -1.66 17.63
C ASN A 807 0.61 -0.21 18.10
N ALA A 808 -0.40 0.49 18.59
CA ALA A 808 -0.25 1.86 19.08
C ALA A 808 0.66 1.93 20.32
N GLU A 809 0.57 0.98 21.24
CA GLU A 809 1.44 0.89 22.41
C GLU A 809 2.91 0.66 22.03
N ASP A 810 3.19 -0.28 21.11
CA ASP A 810 4.55 -0.55 20.65
C ASP A 810 5.12 0.66 19.90
N TYR A 811 4.30 1.28 19.04
CA TYR A 811 4.66 2.49 18.31
C TYR A 811 5.03 3.66 19.23
N VAL A 812 4.21 3.92 20.27
CA VAL A 812 4.50 4.96 21.27
C VAL A 812 5.79 4.66 22.02
N LYS A 813 6.02 3.42 22.46
CA LYS A 813 7.26 3.01 23.14
C LYS A 813 8.49 3.25 22.26
N ARG A 814 8.39 2.91 20.97
CA ARG A 814 9.47 3.09 19.99
C ARG A 814 9.82 4.56 19.76
N PHE A 815 8.83 5.45 19.68
CA PHE A 815 9.02 6.83 19.21
C PHE A 815 8.89 7.92 20.29
N ARG A 816 8.38 7.64 21.48
CA ARG A 816 8.11 8.64 22.54
C ARG A 816 9.33 9.45 22.99
N ASN A 817 10.53 8.98 22.69
CA ASN A 817 11.78 9.67 23.08
C ASN A 817 12.19 10.76 22.08
N HIS A 818 11.57 10.85 20.91
CA HIS A 818 11.84 11.90 19.95
C HIS A 818 11.35 13.27 20.44
N ALA A 819 12.27 14.24 20.49
CA ALA A 819 11.97 15.59 20.98
C ALA A 819 10.97 16.34 20.11
N SER A 820 10.88 15.99 18.83
CA SER A 820 9.94 16.56 17.87
C SER A 820 8.48 16.17 18.08
N ILE A 821 8.19 15.01 18.68
CA ILE A 821 6.81 14.58 18.87
C ILE A 821 6.17 15.41 19.99
N GLY A 822 5.13 16.16 19.64
CA GLY A 822 4.42 17.03 20.56
C GLY A 822 3.05 16.55 20.97
N ILE A 823 2.34 15.87 20.09
CA ILE A 823 0.95 15.44 20.27
C ILE A 823 0.76 14.09 19.55
N TYR A 824 0.04 13.20 20.24
CA TYR A 824 -0.53 12.01 19.63
C TYR A 824 -2.03 12.18 19.44
#